data_5778d1f2476c13cc6b1ed9b60acb9d99
#
_entry.id   5778d1f2476c13cc6b1ed9b60acb9d99
#
_cell.length_a   1.000
_cell.length_b   1.000
_cell.length_c   1.000
_cell.angle_alpha   90.00
_cell.angle_beta   90.00
_cell.angle_gamma   90.00
#
_symmetry.space_group_name_H-M   'P 1'
#
loop_
_entity.id
_entity.type
_entity.pdbx_description
1 polymer ?
#
loop_
_entity_poly.entity_id
_entity_poly.type
_entity_poly.pdbx_seq_one_letter_code
_entity_poly.pdbx_strand_id
1 'polypeptide(L)'
;MCFQHVKAQNTPVLGWRSNFSYTDVKSIVKGNSSLYAATENTIFAIDRAEGSLSKLTKINDLNDVSVGALGLMPDGETLIIGYQNGNIDFVSDSEIKNLSTVKDFETTQSKQFRSITNNSRDIYFAGDLGVVVYNIDRDEITEAYQNLGQEGKPLSINQVLIYNDSIFAATADGLLAASLASNINRQDFNNWERSLPGLAFSNIIQTNFGFFAASDSDLFKRENGNWIFYQNLSSPITHLESLGNEVLVSSETQVLNLTESSLESIYNTEGDGTRINHVLNDGSFIWVATDGLSLQRLIKGASETGIYTLDGPTSDLSYNAELFGSKIYLNTSTFSDLNEENSFSLYNHEDRNWLNIKPSTTGEPIGQIIDLVQLNDEIYLASYDQGLFKTNLAGNSEALISSNSGPVSINSSYNLSSITTDEEGLIWASFYDRESNVFSFDPSNNSWENQSPSHPFARYTTDIFIGPNGDKWLSVDPNEGGGIVVYNETSNRERYLNLNGGQGGLPSNVVTDIELDQDFFVWVATSQGIAFFTNPYGILEGGSLTASVPIFENRLLLRNEYITDIGIDPANRKWFGTKSNGIWLFSETGEELIYHFTINNSPLPSNNILSLAIEPVSGEVLITTDKGAISFRSDATIGTDEHQNVKVYPNPVAPSYTGQIVIEGLVNNAQLKITDVSGKLVKEVRANGSTAIWNGRDLNNARVKSGVYLVFSASQDGLETYVAKIVII
;
A
#
# COMPACT_ATOMS: atom_id res chain seq x y z
N MET A 1 11.37 -15.17 24.33
CA MET A 1 11.48 -16.23 23.31
C MET A 1 12.21 -15.63 22.13
N CYS A 2 13.31 -16.27 21.65
CA CYS A 2 14.02 -15.78 20.47
C CYS A 2 13.15 -15.96 19.23
N PHE A 3 12.73 -14.86 18.63
CA PHE A 3 12.17 -14.88 17.27
C PHE A 3 13.31 -15.27 16.31
N GLN A 4 13.24 -16.45 15.71
CA GLN A 4 14.03 -16.73 14.52
C GLN A 4 13.44 -15.88 13.39
N HIS A 5 14.10 -14.77 13.07
CA HIS A 5 13.83 -14.05 11.84
C HIS A 5 14.19 -15.00 10.68
N VAL A 6 13.19 -15.54 10.03
CA VAL A 6 13.36 -16.16 8.72
C VAL A 6 13.78 -15.02 7.80
N LYS A 7 15.07 -14.97 7.41
CA LYS A 7 15.54 -13.97 6.42
C LYS A 7 14.67 -14.12 5.19
N ALA A 8 13.96 -13.06 4.82
CA ALA A 8 13.16 -13.01 3.61
C ALA A 8 14.01 -13.45 2.42
N GLN A 9 13.50 -14.37 1.59
CA GLN A 9 14.17 -14.76 0.35
C GLN A 9 14.26 -13.55 -0.57
N ASN A 10 15.37 -13.46 -1.36
CA ASN A 10 15.50 -12.43 -2.37
C ASN A 10 14.31 -12.49 -3.34
N THR A 11 13.63 -11.40 -3.57
CA THR A 11 12.67 -11.27 -4.66
C THR A 11 13.39 -11.60 -5.97
N PRO A 12 12.92 -12.56 -6.77
CA PRO A 12 13.53 -12.83 -8.08
C PRO A 12 13.50 -11.59 -8.97
N VAL A 13 14.46 -11.45 -9.88
CA VAL A 13 14.41 -10.41 -10.90
C VAL A 13 13.13 -10.58 -11.73
N LEU A 14 12.41 -9.51 -11.99
CA LEU A 14 11.05 -9.45 -12.53
C LEU A 14 9.98 -10.05 -11.61
N GLY A 15 10.30 -10.28 -10.34
CA GLY A 15 9.35 -10.75 -9.32
C GLY A 15 8.76 -9.60 -8.50
N TRP A 16 7.70 -9.93 -7.77
CA TRP A 16 6.97 -9.01 -6.89
C TRP A 16 7.11 -9.39 -5.43
N ARG A 17 7.00 -8.41 -4.54
CA ARG A 17 6.97 -8.56 -3.09
C ARG A 17 5.90 -7.66 -2.49
N SER A 18 5.08 -8.19 -1.59
CA SER A 18 4.06 -7.43 -0.86
C SER A 18 4.65 -6.70 0.34
N ASN A 19 4.22 -5.45 0.55
CA ASN A 19 4.62 -4.57 1.65
C ASN A 19 3.37 -3.96 2.31
N PHE A 20 2.42 -4.82 2.71
CA PHE A 20 1.22 -4.38 3.40
C PHE A 20 1.45 -4.14 4.89
N SER A 21 0.62 -3.29 5.48
CA SER A 21 0.48 -3.17 6.92
C SER A 21 -0.28 -4.38 7.49
N TYR A 22 0.19 -4.87 8.62
CA TYR A 22 -0.45 -5.95 9.37
C TYR A 22 -0.89 -5.50 10.76
N THR A 23 -0.82 -4.22 11.05
CA THR A 23 -1.09 -3.68 12.40
C THR A 23 -2.57 -3.50 12.69
N ASP A 24 -3.41 -3.32 11.66
CA ASP A 24 -4.84 -3.07 11.79
C ASP A 24 -5.67 -4.27 11.33
N VAL A 25 -5.84 -5.25 12.23
CA VAL A 25 -6.64 -6.46 11.96
C VAL A 25 -8.12 -6.19 12.18
N LYS A 26 -8.93 -6.39 11.14
CA LYS A 26 -10.39 -6.13 11.13
C LYS A 26 -11.21 -7.35 11.48
N SER A 27 -10.80 -8.54 11.05
CA SER A 27 -11.57 -9.77 11.27
C SER A 27 -10.68 -10.99 11.41
N ILE A 28 -11.21 -12.00 12.11
CA ILE A 28 -10.54 -13.27 12.37
C ILE A 28 -11.51 -14.41 12.08
N VAL A 29 -11.02 -15.50 11.48
CA VAL A 29 -11.77 -16.74 11.33
C VAL A 29 -10.88 -17.94 11.70
N LYS A 30 -11.48 -18.92 12.36
CA LYS A 30 -10.77 -20.10 12.84
C LYS A 30 -11.07 -21.31 11.97
N GLY A 31 -10.04 -21.80 11.27
CA GLY A 31 -10.05 -23.12 10.64
C GLY A 31 -9.56 -24.24 11.56
N ASN A 32 -9.57 -25.47 11.06
CA ASN A 32 -9.06 -26.62 11.79
C ASN A 32 -7.54 -26.54 11.98
N SER A 33 -6.82 -26.30 10.90
CA SER A 33 -5.34 -26.20 10.88
C SER A 33 -4.82 -24.78 11.06
N SER A 34 -5.55 -23.77 10.61
CA SER A 34 -5.09 -22.38 10.55
C SER A 34 -6.09 -21.42 11.16
N LEU A 35 -5.56 -20.33 11.72
CA LEU A 35 -6.32 -19.12 12.06
C LEU A 35 -6.01 -18.08 11.02
N TYR A 36 -7.02 -17.47 10.43
CA TYR A 36 -6.86 -16.42 9.42
C TYR A 36 -7.25 -15.07 10.00
N ALA A 37 -6.41 -14.08 9.74
CA ALA A 37 -6.63 -12.70 10.17
C ALA A 37 -6.56 -11.78 8.95
N ALA A 38 -7.57 -10.94 8.77
CA ALA A 38 -7.63 -9.97 7.69
C ALA A 38 -7.42 -8.56 8.20
N THR A 39 -6.55 -7.81 7.54
CA THR A 39 -6.57 -6.35 7.52
C THR A 39 -7.53 -5.87 6.43
N GLU A 40 -7.55 -4.57 6.12
CA GLU A 40 -8.38 -4.09 5.02
C GLU A 40 -7.91 -4.65 3.66
N ASN A 41 -6.60 -4.75 3.42
CA ASN A 41 -6.05 -5.04 2.09
C ASN A 41 -5.29 -6.36 1.98
N THR A 42 -5.11 -7.10 3.08
CA THR A 42 -4.35 -8.34 3.07
C THR A 42 -4.84 -9.33 4.12
N ILE A 43 -4.38 -10.57 4.01
CA ILE A 43 -4.68 -11.64 4.95
C ILE A 43 -3.37 -12.31 5.36
N PHE A 44 -3.28 -12.72 6.62
CA PHE A 44 -2.25 -13.64 7.06
C PHE A 44 -2.86 -14.82 7.82
N ALA A 45 -2.17 -15.93 7.77
CA ALA A 45 -2.56 -17.16 8.46
C ALA A 45 -1.55 -17.50 9.54
N ILE A 46 -2.05 -18.06 10.63
CA ILE A 46 -1.29 -18.63 11.72
C ILE A 46 -1.52 -20.14 11.71
N ASP A 47 -0.48 -20.94 11.51
CA ASP A 47 -0.56 -22.36 11.74
C ASP A 47 -0.82 -22.64 13.23
N ARG A 48 -1.89 -23.37 13.55
CA ARG A 48 -2.33 -23.58 14.93
C ARG A 48 -1.46 -24.57 15.70
N ALA A 49 -0.73 -25.44 15.01
CA ALA A 49 0.16 -26.42 15.62
C ALA A 49 1.55 -25.83 15.87
N GLU A 50 2.10 -25.10 14.89
CA GLU A 50 3.47 -24.59 14.91
C GLU A 50 3.54 -23.11 15.32
N GLY A 51 2.47 -22.34 15.16
CA GLY A 51 2.43 -20.90 15.40
C GLY A 51 3.17 -20.09 14.32
N SER A 52 3.52 -20.70 13.19
CA SER A 52 4.16 -20.03 12.08
C SER A 52 3.18 -19.13 11.35
N LEU A 53 3.70 -18.01 10.78
CA LEU A 53 2.92 -17.01 10.07
C LEU A 53 3.16 -17.10 8.57
N SER A 54 2.12 -16.96 7.77
CA SER A 54 2.19 -16.92 6.30
C SER A 54 1.29 -15.82 5.73
N LYS A 55 1.68 -15.26 4.58
CA LYS A 55 0.96 -14.20 3.87
C LYS A 55 0.02 -14.79 2.81
N LEU A 56 -1.17 -14.20 2.66
CA LEU A 56 -2.09 -14.46 1.55
C LEU A 56 -2.37 -13.15 0.82
N THR A 57 -1.85 -13.00 -0.38
CA THR A 57 -1.89 -11.78 -1.18
C THR A 57 -2.12 -12.09 -2.65
N LYS A 58 -2.28 -11.08 -3.51
CA LYS A 58 -2.33 -11.27 -4.96
C LYS A 58 -1.05 -11.92 -5.55
N ILE A 59 0.08 -11.84 -4.86
CA ILE A 59 1.31 -12.57 -5.26
C ILE A 59 1.16 -14.08 -5.05
N ASN A 60 0.27 -14.49 -4.14
CA ASN A 60 -0.09 -15.87 -3.87
C ASN A 60 -1.41 -16.27 -4.57
N ASP A 61 -1.70 -15.66 -5.72
CA ASP A 61 -2.84 -15.96 -6.60
C ASP A 61 -4.23 -15.52 -6.09
N LEU A 62 -4.34 -14.72 -4.99
CA LEU A 62 -5.61 -14.06 -4.67
C LEU A 62 -6.04 -13.14 -5.82
N ASN A 63 -7.35 -13.09 -6.07
CA ASN A 63 -7.89 -12.35 -7.22
C ASN A 63 -8.15 -10.88 -6.94
N ASP A 64 -8.15 -10.47 -5.67
CA ASP A 64 -8.45 -9.08 -5.31
C ASP A 64 -7.75 -8.65 -4.01
N VAL A 65 -7.96 -7.41 -3.64
CA VAL A 65 -7.61 -6.79 -2.35
C VAL A 65 -8.87 -6.18 -1.73
N SER A 66 -8.74 -5.45 -0.61
CA SER A 66 -9.87 -4.84 0.12
C SER A 66 -10.87 -5.90 0.59
N VAL A 67 -10.45 -6.63 1.61
CA VAL A 67 -11.22 -7.68 2.25
C VAL A 67 -12.45 -7.08 2.94
N GLY A 68 -13.63 -7.61 2.65
CA GLY A 68 -14.88 -7.22 3.29
C GLY A 68 -15.30 -8.18 4.40
N ALA A 69 -15.16 -9.49 4.16
CA ALA A 69 -15.54 -10.53 5.12
C ALA A 69 -14.71 -11.81 4.94
N LEU A 70 -14.49 -12.52 6.03
CA LEU A 70 -13.93 -13.86 6.03
C LEU A 70 -14.97 -14.90 6.47
N GLY A 71 -14.88 -16.10 5.94
CA GLY A 71 -15.65 -17.26 6.34
C GLY A 71 -14.91 -18.57 6.05
N LEU A 72 -15.54 -19.68 6.39
CA LEU A 72 -15.01 -21.01 6.06
C LEU A 72 -16.10 -21.85 5.40
N MET A 73 -15.67 -22.74 4.51
CA MET A 73 -16.51 -23.84 4.05
C MET A 73 -16.81 -24.80 5.22
N PRO A 74 -17.86 -25.64 5.12
CA PRO A 74 -18.20 -26.61 6.16
C PRO A 74 -17.11 -27.66 6.46
N ASP A 75 -16.12 -27.80 5.57
CA ASP A 75 -14.94 -28.66 5.80
C ASP A 75 -14.02 -28.13 6.90
N GLY A 76 -14.16 -26.82 7.23
CA GLY A 76 -13.33 -26.15 8.23
C GLY A 76 -11.88 -25.87 7.76
N GLU A 77 -11.57 -26.09 6.48
CA GLU A 77 -10.21 -25.89 5.90
C GLU A 77 -10.22 -24.86 4.79
N THR A 78 -11.23 -24.87 3.89
CA THR A 78 -11.31 -23.94 2.78
C THR A 78 -11.75 -22.56 3.28
N LEU A 79 -10.84 -21.57 3.17
CA LEU A 79 -11.12 -20.17 3.50
C LEU A 79 -12.00 -19.55 2.40
N ILE A 80 -13.01 -18.78 2.82
CA ILE A 80 -13.83 -17.95 1.95
C ILE A 80 -13.49 -16.50 2.20
N ILE A 81 -13.14 -15.78 1.14
CA ILE A 81 -12.85 -14.34 1.18
C ILE A 81 -13.90 -13.62 0.37
N GLY A 82 -14.70 -12.79 1.01
CA GLY A 82 -15.59 -11.86 0.35
C GLY A 82 -14.97 -10.46 0.31
N TYR A 83 -14.80 -9.92 -0.89
CA TYR A 83 -14.17 -8.61 -1.08
C TYR A 83 -15.19 -7.47 -1.11
N GLN A 84 -14.71 -6.24 -0.88
CA GLN A 84 -15.56 -5.04 -0.89
C GLN A 84 -16.19 -4.74 -2.26
N ASN A 85 -15.58 -5.21 -3.36
CA ASN A 85 -16.11 -5.05 -4.71
C ASN A 85 -17.10 -6.16 -5.15
N GLY A 86 -17.40 -7.11 -4.26
CA GLY A 86 -18.30 -8.25 -4.54
C GLY A 86 -17.61 -9.47 -5.15
N ASN A 87 -16.28 -9.46 -5.31
CA ASN A 87 -15.54 -10.65 -5.70
C ASN A 87 -15.49 -11.67 -4.55
N ILE A 88 -15.32 -12.95 -4.86
CA ILE A 88 -15.22 -14.02 -3.85
C ILE A 88 -14.11 -14.97 -4.25
N ASP A 89 -13.21 -15.30 -3.32
CA ASP A 89 -12.23 -16.36 -3.44
C ASP A 89 -12.52 -17.50 -2.44
N PHE A 90 -12.40 -18.73 -2.92
CA PHE A 90 -12.36 -19.94 -2.09
C PHE A 90 -10.92 -20.47 -2.13
N VAL A 91 -10.23 -20.42 -1.00
CA VAL A 91 -8.80 -20.72 -0.88
C VAL A 91 -8.62 -22.04 -0.14
N SER A 92 -8.06 -23.04 -0.83
CA SER A 92 -7.66 -24.32 -0.26
C SER A 92 -6.14 -24.53 -0.44
N ASP A 93 -5.57 -25.56 0.15
CA ASP A 93 -4.16 -25.91 -0.01
C ASP A 93 -3.77 -26.24 -1.47
N SER A 94 -4.74 -26.67 -2.28
CA SER A 94 -4.47 -27.15 -3.64
C SER A 94 -4.79 -26.12 -4.73
N GLU A 95 -5.74 -25.20 -4.49
CA GLU A 95 -6.22 -24.25 -5.50
C GLU A 95 -6.92 -23.04 -4.87
N ILE A 96 -6.98 -21.97 -5.62
CA ILE A 96 -7.82 -20.80 -5.37
C ILE A 96 -8.86 -20.73 -6.47
N LYS A 97 -10.13 -20.86 -6.07
CA LYS A 97 -11.25 -20.72 -6.97
C LYS A 97 -11.88 -19.35 -6.81
N ASN A 98 -12.04 -18.63 -7.92
CA ASN A 98 -12.67 -17.30 -7.94
C ASN A 98 -14.13 -17.36 -8.42
N LEU A 99 -14.98 -16.55 -7.81
CA LEU A 99 -16.38 -16.33 -8.21
C LEU A 99 -16.65 -14.84 -8.33
N SER A 100 -16.66 -14.32 -9.57
CA SER A 100 -16.83 -12.90 -9.87
C SER A 100 -18.30 -12.47 -10.11
N THR A 101 -19.25 -13.35 -10.00
CA THR A 101 -20.66 -13.10 -10.37
C THR A 101 -21.26 -11.84 -9.73
N VAL A 102 -20.98 -11.57 -8.45
CA VAL A 102 -21.46 -10.35 -7.77
C VAL A 102 -20.63 -9.15 -8.18
N LYS A 103 -19.32 -9.30 -8.36
CA LYS A 103 -18.42 -8.25 -8.87
C LYS A 103 -18.88 -7.76 -10.25
N ASP A 104 -19.26 -8.67 -11.13
CA ASP A 104 -19.64 -8.37 -12.51
C ASP A 104 -21.11 -7.90 -12.64
N PHE A 105 -21.91 -8.00 -11.58
CA PHE A 105 -23.29 -7.52 -11.58
C PHE A 105 -23.34 -5.98 -11.71
N GLU A 106 -24.03 -5.49 -12.73
CA GLU A 106 -24.16 -4.05 -12.97
C GLU A 106 -25.14 -3.40 -11.99
N THR A 107 -24.62 -2.54 -11.11
CA THR A 107 -25.40 -1.78 -10.12
C THR A 107 -24.64 -0.54 -9.69
N THR A 108 -25.36 0.48 -9.23
CA THR A 108 -24.78 1.67 -8.57
C THR A 108 -24.64 1.51 -7.05
N GLN A 109 -25.19 0.41 -6.49
CA GLN A 109 -25.06 0.12 -5.07
C GLN A 109 -23.68 -0.46 -4.75
N SER A 110 -23.19 -0.23 -3.53
CA SER A 110 -22.02 -0.92 -3.00
C SER A 110 -22.22 -2.43 -3.02
N LYS A 111 -21.18 -3.17 -3.37
CA LYS A 111 -21.17 -4.64 -3.41
C LYS A 111 -20.41 -5.24 -2.23
N GLN A 112 -20.08 -4.42 -1.24
CA GLN A 112 -19.29 -4.83 -0.09
C GLN A 112 -19.97 -5.97 0.67
N PHE A 113 -19.23 -7.06 0.88
CA PHE A 113 -19.59 -8.10 1.83
C PHE A 113 -19.17 -7.69 3.25
N ARG A 114 -19.99 -7.96 4.25
CA ARG A 114 -19.79 -7.61 5.66
C ARG A 114 -19.65 -8.83 6.56
N SER A 115 -20.32 -9.94 6.22
CA SER A 115 -20.20 -11.21 6.91
C SER A 115 -20.48 -12.39 6.01
N ILE A 116 -19.95 -13.56 6.38
CA ILE A 116 -20.13 -14.83 5.69
C ILE A 116 -20.58 -15.87 6.73
N THR A 117 -21.72 -16.50 6.49
CA THR A 117 -22.28 -17.52 7.37
C THR A 117 -22.49 -18.81 6.59
N ASN A 118 -21.95 -19.93 7.05
CA ASN A 118 -22.21 -21.23 6.45
C ASN A 118 -23.39 -21.95 7.14
N ASN A 119 -24.16 -22.70 6.34
CA ASN A 119 -25.21 -23.59 6.82
C ASN A 119 -25.22 -24.85 5.96
N SER A 120 -24.33 -25.78 6.27
CA SER A 120 -24.20 -27.10 5.60
C SER A 120 -23.96 -27.02 4.08
N ARG A 121 -24.97 -26.73 3.29
CA ARG A 121 -24.92 -26.68 1.81
C ARG A 121 -24.91 -25.26 1.25
N ASP A 122 -25.33 -24.30 2.04
CA ASP A 122 -25.53 -22.94 1.60
C ASP A 122 -24.60 -21.99 2.38
N ILE A 123 -23.92 -21.12 1.65
CA ILE A 123 -23.10 -20.04 2.19
C ILE A 123 -23.86 -18.73 1.96
N TYR A 124 -24.10 -18.00 3.04
CA TYR A 124 -24.79 -16.72 3.02
C TYR A 124 -23.78 -15.59 3.12
N PHE A 125 -23.72 -14.77 2.08
CA PHE A 125 -22.91 -13.55 2.03
C PHE A 125 -23.82 -12.36 2.33
N ALA A 126 -23.68 -11.76 3.48
CA ALA A 126 -24.39 -10.55 3.86
C ALA A 126 -23.58 -9.31 3.48
N GLY A 127 -24.24 -8.27 3.00
CA GLY A 127 -23.59 -7.04 2.58
C GLY A 127 -24.54 -5.94 2.15
N ASP A 128 -24.03 -4.97 1.39
CA ASP A 128 -24.80 -3.81 0.98
C ASP A 128 -25.88 -4.12 -0.08
N LEU A 129 -25.71 -5.19 -0.84
CA LEU A 129 -26.73 -5.69 -1.78
C LEU A 129 -27.82 -6.55 -1.12
N GLY A 130 -27.76 -6.75 0.20
CA GLY A 130 -28.63 -7.69 0.93
C GLY A 130 -27.92 -9.00 1.25
N VAL A 131 -28.53 -10.15 0.95
CA VAL A 131 -27.95 -11.48 1.18
C VAL A 131 -27.84 -12.24 -0.14
N VAL A 132 -26.63 -12.72 -0.45
CA VAL A 132 -26.40 -13.61 -1.61
C VAL A 132 -26.16 -15.02 -1.10
N VAL A 133 -26.79 -16.02 -1.70
CA VAL A 133 -26.71 -17.42 -1.28
C VAL A 133 -25.99 -18.24 -2.34
N TYR A 134 -24.83 -18.76 -1.97
CA TYR A 134 -24.07 -19.70 -2.79
C TYR A 134 -24.35 -21.13 -2.32
N ASN A 135 -24.70 -22.01 -3.26
CA ASN A 135 -24.92 -23.41 -2.98
C ASN A 135 -23.72 -24.26 -3.35
N ILE A 136 -23.18 -24.98 -2.38
CA ILE A 136 -21.92 -25.76 -2.51
C ILE A 136 -22.09 -26.92 -3.51
N ASP A 137 -23.22 -27.62 -3.45
CA ASP A 137 -23.50 -28.82 -4.30
C ASP A 137 -23.67 -28.45 -5.79
N ARG A 138 -24.18 -27.22 -6.05
CA ARG A 138 -24.42 -26.71 -7.41
C ARG A 138 -23.24 -25.86 -7.93
N ASP A 139 -22.41 -25.44 -7.03
CA ASP A 139 -21.28 -24.58 -7.35
C ASP A 139 -21.67 -23.22 -7.98
N GLU A 140 -22.79 -22.65 -7.52
CA GLU A 140 -23.37 -21.42 -8.08
C GLU A 140 -24.10 -20.57 -7.03
N ILE A 141 -24.29 -19.28 -7.33
CA ILE A 141 -25.24 -18.44 -6.59
C ILE A 141 -26.64 -18.84 -6.99
N THR A 142 -27.43 -19.30 -6.02
CA THR A 142 -28.81 -19.82 -6.25
C THR A 142 -29.89 -18.80 -5.88
N GLU A 143 -29.64 -17.95 -4.90
CA GLU A 143 -30.62 -16.97 -4.43
C GLU A 143 -29.91 -15.64 -4.08
N ALA A 144 -30.69 -14.54 -4.18
CA ALA A 144 -30.27 -13.23 -3.70
C ALA A 144 -31.47 -12.52 -3.08
N TYR A 145 -31.37 -12.15 -1.81
CA TYR A 145 -32.41 -11.42 -1.07
C TYR A 145 -32.06 -9.96 -1.04
N GLN A 146 -32.55 -9.21 -2.02
CA GLN A 146 -32.28 -7.78 -2.19
C GLN A 146 -33.45 -6.94 -1.76
N ASN A 147 -33.24 -5.66 -1.52
CA ASN A 147 -34.31 -4.69 -1.24
C ASN A 147 -35.23 -5.10 -0.06
N LEU A 148 -34.62 -5.60 1.01
CA LEU A 148 -35.31 -6.05 2.21
C LEU A 148 -35.76 -4.91 3.15
N GLY A 149 -35.49 -3.66 2.80
CA GLY A 149 -35.93 -2.50 3.55
C GLY A 149 -37.45 -2.27 3.49
N GLN A 150 -37.97 -1.33 4.27
CA GLN A 150 -39.36 -0.95 4.22
C GLN A 150 -39.76 -0.55 2.79
N GLU A 151 -40.96 -1.01 2.37
CA GLU A 151 -41.50 -0.80 1.01
C GLU A 151 -40.57 -1.31 -0.11
N GLY A 152 -39.74 -2.32 0.18
CA GLY A 152 -38.84 -2.91 -0.80
C GLY A 152 -37.63 -2.03 -1.16
N LYS A 153 -37.20 -1.14 -0.27
CA LYS A 153 -36.01 -0.31 -0.46
C LYS A 153 -34.72 -1.11 -0.22
N PRO A 154 -33.59 -0.69 -0.79
CA PRO A 154 -32.28 -1.25 -0.46
C PRO A 154 -32.01 -1.18 1.05
N LEU A 155 -31.37 -2.22 1.58
CA LEU A 155 -31.01 -2.32 2.99
C LEU A 155 -29.70 -3.09 3.13
N SER A 156 -28.71 -2.49 3.80
CA SER A 156 -27.46 -3.16 4.12
C SER A 156 -27.67 -4.17 5.25
N ILE A 157 -27.17 -5.38 5.03
CA ILE A 157 -27.21 -6.47 5.99
C ILE A 157 -25.80 -6.64 6.57
N ASN A 158 -25.66 -6.46 7.87
CA ASN A 158 -24.36 -6.51 8.55
C ASN A 158 -23.96 -7.95 8.89
N GLN A 159 -24.91 -8.77 9.36
CA GLN A 159 -24.66 -10.16 9.69
C GLN A 159 -25.93 -11.01 9.52
N VAL A 160 -25.74 -12.26 9.13
CA VAL A 160 -26.80 -13.28 9.06
C VAL A 160 -26.49 -14.39 10.05
N LEU A 161 -27.53 -14.88 10.71
CA LEU A 161 -27.49 -16.05 11.58
C LEU A 161 -28.59 -17.05 11.17
N ILE A 162 -28.22 -18.32 11.03
CA ILE A 162 -29.15 -19.39 10.74
C ILE A 162 -29.41 -20.17 12.03
N TYR A 163 -30.71 -20.28 12.42
CA TYR A 163 -31.09 -21.00 13.62
C TYR A 163 -32.54 -21.56 13.49
N ASN A 164 -32.72 -22.85 13.80
CA ASN A 164 -34.01 -23.53 13.79
C ASN A 164 -34.86 -23.25 12.54
N ASP A 165 -34.37 -23.59 11.37
CA ASP A 165 -35.02 -23.37 10.07
C ASP A 165 -35.46 -21.92 9.79
N SER A 166 -34.79 -20.99 10.39
CA SER A 166 -34.98 -19.54 10.19
C SER A 166 -33.67 -18.82 9.95
N ILE A 167 -33.76 -17.79 9.12
CA ILE A 167 -32.70 -16.83 8.88
C ILE A 167 -32.99 -15.55 9.68
N PHE A 168 -32.00 -15.08 10.44
CA PHE A 168 -32.04 -13.81 11.16
C PHE A 168 -30.99 -12.90 10.58
N ALA A 169 -31.28 -11.62 10.48
CA ALA A 169 -30.33 -10.63 9.95
C ALA A 169 -30.25 -9.38 10.85
N ALA A 170 -29.03 -9.03 11.23
CA ALA A 170 -28.70 -7.71 11.78
C ALA A 170 -28.53 -6.73 10.63
N THR A 171 -29.27 -5.63 10.63
CA THR A 171 -29.34 -4.72 9.49
C THR A 171 -29.10 -3.27 9.88
N ALA A 172 -28.90 -2.40 8.89
CA ALA A 172 -28.82 -0.96 9.10
C ALA A 172 -30.13 -0.31 9.59
N ASP A 173 -31.26 -1.05 9.57
CA ASP A 173 -32.58 -0.58 10.05
C ASP A 173 -33.38 -1.74 10.66
N GLY A 174 -33.06 -2.10 11.89
CA GLY A 174 -33.73 -3.14 12.65
C GLY A 174 -33.12 -4.53 12.46
N LEU A 175 -33.83 -5.49 13.05
CA LEU A 175 -33.57 -6.94 12.90
C LEU A 175 -34.64 -7.55 12.00
N LEU A 176 -34.21 -8.42 11.09
CA LEU A 176 -35.11 -9.17 10.20
C LEU A 176 -35.07 -10.64 10.54
N ALA A 177 -36.21 -11.34 10.34
CA ALA A 177 -36.30 -12.78 10.46
C ALA A 177 -37.23 -13.35 9.36
N ALA A 178 -36.85 -14.48 8.76
CA ALA A 178 -37.68 -15.21 7.79
C ALA A 178 -37.52 -16.72 7.94
N SER A 179 -38.51 -17.47 7.54
CA SER A 179 -38.44 -18.94 7.52
C SER A 179 -37.60 -19.43 6.32
N LEU A 180 -36.80 -20.48 6.53
CA LEU A 180 -36.07 -21.19 5.47
C LEU A 180 -36.92 -22.28 4.77
N ALA A 181 -38.18 -22.42 5.15
CA ALA A 181 -39.09 -23.37 4.48
C ALA A 181 -39.15 -23.09 2.97
N SER A 182 -39.15 -24.15 2.16
CA SER A 182 -39.06 -24.08 0.70
C SER A 182 -40.23 -23.37 0.01
N ASN A 183 -41.36 -23.22 0.69
CA ASN A 183 -42.53 -22.51 0.19
C ASN A 183 -42.55 -21.01 0.48
N ILE A 184 -41.52 -20.49 1.16
CA ILE A 184 -41.40 -19.06 1.48
C ILE A 184 -40.47 -18.39 0.48
N ASN A 185 -41.00 -17.39 -0.21
CA ASN A 185 -40.19 -16.55 -1.11
C ASN A 185 -39.44 -15.45 -0.31
N ARG A 186 -38.20 -15.66 0.00
CA ARG A 186 -37.33 -14.69 0.75
C ARG A 186 -36.89 -13.50 -0.07
N GLN A 187 -37.11 -13.47 -1.37
CA GLN A 187 -36.89 -12.26 -2.19
C GLN A 187 -38.02 -11.23 -1.99
N ASP A 188 -39.17 -11.63 -1.46
CA ASP A 188 -40.25 -10.72 -1.09
C ASP A 188 -40.04 -10.22 0.34
N PHE A 189 -39.81 -8.92 0.50
CA PHE A 189 -39.59 -8.27 1.80
C PHE A 189 -40.79 -8.45 2.75
N ASN A 190 -42.01 -8.73 2.25
CA ASN A 190 -43.19 -8.99 3.08
C ASN A 190 -43.09 -10.32 3.84
N ASN A 191 -42.26 -11.24 3.43
CA ASN A 191 -42.03 -12.51 4.11
C ASN A 191 -40.97 -12.43 5.22
N TRP A 192 -40.48 -11.23 5.50
CA TRP A 192 -39.53 -10.95 6.59
C TRP A 192 -40.25 -10.21 7.74
N GLU A 193 -40.19 -10.80 8.92
CA GLU A 193 -40.59 -10.14 10.16
C GLU A 193 -39.58 -9.12 10.56
N ARG A 194 -39.97 -7.86 10.84
CA ARG A 194 -39.11 -6.78 11.26
C ARG A 194 -39.28 -6.45 12.73
N SER A 195 -38.19 -6.36 13.45
CA SER A 195 -38.13 -5.97 14.86
C SER A 195 -37.24 -4.73 15.04
N LEU A 196 -37.55 -3.87 15.99
CA LEU A 196 -36.78 -2.69 16.39
C LEU A 196 -36.36 -1.78 15.21
N PRO A 197 -37.30 -1.35 14.35
CA PRO A 197 -37.00 -0.45 13.26
C PRO A 197 -36.45 0.87 13.76
N GLY A 198 -35.55 1.50 12.99
CA GLY A 198 -34.86 2.74 13.35
C GLY A 198 -33.58 2.55 14.16
N LEU A 199 -33.24 1.33 14.58
CA LEU A 199 -31.97 0.99 15.20
C LEU A 199 -31.09 0.22 14.21
N ALA A 200 -29.80 0.58 14.10
CA ALA A 200 -28.83 -0.17 13.30
C ALA A 200 -28.18 -1.26 14.16
N PHE A 201 -28.28 -2.52 13.70
CA PHE A 201 -27.66 -3.65 14.39
C PHE A 201 -26.41 -4.11 13.66
N SER A 202 -25.28 -4.23 14.38
CA SER A 202 -24.01 -4.70 13.85
C SER A 202 -23.86 -6.22 13.90
N ASN A 203 -24.26 -6.84 14.99
CA ASN A 203 -24.05 -8.26 15.27
C ASN A 203 -25.29 -8.95 15.78
N ILE A 204 -25.38 -10.26 15.54
CA ILE A 204 -26.40 -11.15 16.07
C ILE A 204 -25.80 -12.52 16.36
N ILE A 205 -26.04 -13.05 17.56
CA ILE A 205 -25.49 -14.34 17.98
C ILE A 205 -26.50 -15.15 18.80
N GLN A 206 -26.44 -16.47 18.66
CA GLN A 206 -27.16 -17.41 19.48
C GLN A 206 -26.16 -18.30 20.24
N THR A 207 -26.31 -18.40 21.55
CA THR A 207 -25.56 -19.25 22.44
C THR A 207 -26.52 -20.06 23.35
N ASN A 208 -25.98 -20.99 24.13
CA ASN A 208 -26.80 -21.69 25.12
C ASN A 208 -27.37 -20.77 26.21
N PHE A 209 -26.71 -19.63 26.47
CA PHE A 209 -27.14 -18.61 27.42
C PHE A 209 -28.30 -17.76 26.89
N GLY A 210 -28.37 -17.52 25.58
CA GLY A 210 -29.41 -16.70 24.98
C GLY A 210 -29.13 -16.31 23.55
N PHE A 211 -30.07 -15.53 23.02
CA PHE A 211 -30.02 -14.97 21.69
C PHE A 211 -29.83 -13.46 21.81
N PHE A 212 -28.72 -12.94 21.31
CA PHE A 212 -28.30 -11.54 21.53
C PHE A 212 -28.09 -10.80 20.19
N ALA A 213 -28.33 -9.49 20.21
CA ALA A 213 -28.02 -8.59 19.09
C ALA A 213 -27.45 -7.26 19.63
N ALA A 214 -26.51 -6.69 18.92
CA ALA A 214 -25.83 -5.46 19.28
C ALA A 214 -26.25 -4.30 18.37
N SER A 215 -26.56 -3.15 19.00
CA SER A 215 -26.87 -1.89 18.32
C SER A 215 -26.10 -0.77 19.02
N ASP A 216 -25.09 -0.22 18.36
CA ASP A 216 -24.17 0.74 18.97
C ASP A 216 -23.60 0.19 20.31
N SER A 217 -23.82 0.86 21.43
CA SER A 217 -23.42 0.42 22.77
C SER A 217 -24.49 -0.45 23.49
N ASP A 218 -25.63 -0.68 22.85
CA ASP A 218 -26.76 -1.39 23.44
C ASP A 218 -26.77 -2.86 23.04
N LEU A 219 -26.90 -3.73 24.03
CA LEU A 219 -27.11 -5.16 23.87
C LEU A 219 -28.60 -5.48 24.05
N PHE A 220 -29.18 -6.22 23.13
CA PHE A 220 -30.55 -6.71 23.16
C PHE A 220 -30.55 -8.22 23.31
N LYS A 221 -31.53 -8.77 24.01
CA LYS A 221 -31.75 -10.21 24.20
C LYS A 221 -33.13 -10.59 23.67
N ARG A 222 -33.25 -11.75 23.02
CA ARG A 222 -34.52 -12.27 22.56
C ARG A 222 -35.17 -13.14 23.64
N GLU A 223 -36.34 -12.74 24.13
CA GLU A 223 -37.13 -13.47 25.11
C GLU A 223 -38.58 -13.66 24.63
N ASN A 224 -39.08 -14.88 24.69
CA ASN A 224 -40.44 -15.23 24.23
C ASN A 224 -40.76 -14.73 22.82
N GLY A 225 -39.78 -14.76 21.93
CA GLY A 225 -39.89 -14.31 20.53
C GLY A 225 -39.67 -12.81 20.31
N ASN A 226 -39.61 -11.99 21.34
CA ASN A 226 -39.42 -10.53 21.26
C ASN A 226 -38.01 -10.11 21.61
N TRP A 227 -37.50 -9.08 20.95
CA TRP A 227 -36.24 -8.44 21.28
C TRP A 227 -36.46 -7.37 22.35
N ILE A 228 -35.75 -7.46 23.46
CA ILE A 228 -35.81 -6.52 24.58
C ILE A 228 -34.43 -5.97 24.87
N PHE A 229 -34.35 -4.71 25.28
CA PHE A 229 -33.13 -4.11 25.79
C PHE A 229 -32.60 -4.94 26.98
N TYR A 230 -31.34 -5.29 26.93
CA TYR A 230 -30.69 -6.08 27.98
C TYR A 230 -29.72 -5.26 28.81
N GLN A 231 -28.76 -4.59 28.14
CA GLN A 231 -27.74 -3.80 28.82
C GLN A 231 -27.08 -2.77 27.88
N ASN A 232 -26.63 -1.64 28.44
CA ASN A 232 -25.75 -0.66 27.77
C ASN A 232 -24.31 -0.83 28.27
N LEU A 233 -23.32 -0.76 27.37
CA LEU A 233 -21.89 -0.97 27.65
C LEU A 233 -21.06 0.32 27.67
N SER A 234 -21.66 1.48 27.54
CA SER A 234 -21.00 2.80 27.52
C SER A 234 -20.03 3.06 26.34
N SER A 235 -19.78 2.05 25.49
CA SER A 235 -18.90 2.11 24.32
C SER A 235 -19.49 1.25 23.21
N PRO A 236 -19.35 1.61 21.93
CA PRO A 236 -19.88 0.83 20.83
C PRO A 236 -19.38 -0.63 20.84
N ILE A 237 -20.32 -1.56 20.60
CA ILE A 237 -20.03 -2.99 20.53
C ILE A 237 -19.47 -3.30 19.14
N THR A 238 -18.25 -3.81 19.08
CA THR A 238 -17.57 -4.16 17.84
C THR A 238 -17.86 -5.60 17.40
N HIS A 239 -17.94 -6.54 18.34
CA HIS A 239 -18.20 -7.95 18.02
C HIS A 239 -18.86 -8.73 19.17
N LEU A 240 -19.61 -9.77 18.80
CA LEU A 240 -20.18 -10.75 19.71
C LEU A 240 -19.67 -12.15 19.36
N GLU A 241 -19.13 -12.87 20.34
CA GLU A 241 -18.56 -14.21 20.16
C GLU A 241 -19.06 -15.18 21.23
N SER A 242 -19.19 -16.47 20.86
CA SER A 242 -19.62 -17.52 21.79
C SER A 242 -18.47 -18.03 22.65
N LEU A 243 -18.69 -18.13 23.95
CA LEU A 243 -17.80 -18.77 24.91
C LEU A 243 -18.51 -19.91 25.66
N GLY A 244 -19.00 -20.90 24.91
CA GLY A 244 -19.80 -22.00 25.47
C GLY A 244 -21.17 -21.52 25.98
N ASN A 245 -21.35 -21.43 27.30
CA ASN A 245 -22.58 -20.91 27.92
C ASN A 245 -22.55 -19.40 28.20
N GLU A 246 -21.50 -18.72 27.77
CA GLU A 246 -21.27 -17.29 28.01
C GLU A 246 -21.16 -16.56 26.66
N VAL A 247 -21.16 -15.24 26.68
CA VAL A 247 -20.96 -14.39 25.51
C VAL A 247 -19.75 -13.50 25.73
N LEU A 248 -18.78 -13.54 24.83
CA LEU A 248 -17.78 -12.49 24.75
C LEU A 248 -18.38 -11.30 24.01
N VAL A 249 -18.33 -10.14 24.63
CA VAL A 249 -18.76 -8.88 24.05
C VAL A 249 -17.54 -7.99 23.93
N SER A 250 -17.11 -7.68 22.73
CA SER A 250 -16.07 -6.66 22.54
C SER A 250 -16.68 -5.31 22.25
N SER A 251 -16.15 -4.29 22.91
CA SER A 251 -16.33 -2.89 22.54
C SER A 251 -15.02 -2.34 21.97
N GLU A 252 -14.98 -1.08 21.61
CA GLU A 252 -13.77 -0.47 21.04
C GLU A 252 -12.54 -0.57 21.96
N THR A 253 -12.74 -0.61 23.28
CA THR A 253 -11.62 -0.60 24.26
C THR A 253 -11.58 -1.80 25.19
N GLN A 254 -12.63 -2.64 25.20
CA GLN A 254 -12.72 -3.73 26.17
C GLN A 254 -13.26 -5.02 25.55
N VAL A 255 -12.78 -6.16 26.06
CA VAL A 255 -13.43 -7.46 25.88
C VAL A 255 -14.03 -7.87 27.23
N LEU A 256 -15.33 -8.10 27.23
CA LEU A 256 -16.12 -8.42 28.39
C LEU A 256 -16.64 -9.86 28.28
N ASN A 257 -16.68 -10.58 29.39
CA ASN A 257 -17.33 -11.89 29.51
C ASN A 257 -18.70 -11.70 30.17
N LEU A 258 -19.76 -11.93 29.41
CA LEU A 258 -21.14 -11.85 29.86
C LEU A 258 -21.64 -13.24 30.27
N THR A 259 -22.03 -13.37 31.52
CA THR A 259 -22.67 -14.53 32.14
C THR A 259 -24.11 -14.20 32.56
N GLU A 260 -24.88 -15.17 33.06
CA GLU A 260 -26.22 -14.91 33.62
C GLU A 260 -26.22 -13.93 34.79
N SER A 261 -25.09 -13.81 35.53
CA SER A 261 -25.01 -13.07 36.78
C SER A 261 -24.00 -11.95 36.80
N SER A 262 -23.09 -11.87 35.82
CA SER A 262 -22.00 -10.89 35.82
C SER A 262 -21.62 -10.47 34.40
N LEU A 263 -21.03 -9.29 34.32
CA LEU A 263 -20.30 -8.78 33.15
C LEU A 263 -18.90 -8.38 33.65
N GLU A 264 -17.88 -9.13 33.22
CA GLU A 264 -16.51 -8.97 33.70
C GLU A 264 -15.58 -8.58 32.57
N SER A 265 -14.74 -7.55 32.77
CA SER A 265 -13.68 -7.20 31.83
C SER A 265 -12.55 -8.22 31.90
N ILE A 266 -12.21 -8.80 30.75
CA ILE A 266 -11.11 -9.77 30.62
C ILE A 266 -9.91 -9.20 29.86
N TYR A 267 -10.12 -8.10 29.13
CA TYR A 267 -9.09 -7.37 28.42
C TYR A 267 -9.49 -5.91 28.23
N ASN A 268 -8.54 -4.98 28.34
CA ASN A 268 -8.78 -3.55 28.24
C ASN A 268 -7.60 -2.84 27.58
N THR A 269 -7.89 -1.97 26.61
CA THR A 269 -6.95 -1.11 25.89
C THR A 269 -7.17 0.37 26.19
N GLU A 270 -7.98 0.71 27.19
CA GLU A 270 -8.30 2.09 27.55
C GLU A 270 -7.03 2.86 27.94
N GLY A 271 -6.75 3.94 27.22
CA GLY A 271 -5.60 4.83 27.46
C GLY A 271 -4.35 4.50 26.63
N ASP A 272 -4.30 3.39 25.89
CA ASP A 272 -3.18 3.07 24.98
C ASP A 272 -3.44 3.45 23.50
N GLY A 273 -4.65 3.95 23.19
CA GLY A 273 -5.05 4.36 21.83
C GLY A 273 -5.39 3.19 20.90
N THR A 274 -5.41 1.96 21.40
CA THR A 274 -5.69 0.77 20.60
C THR A 274 -7.17 0.46 20.57
N ARG A 275 -7.74 0.29 19.37
CA ARG A 275 -9.14 -0.10 19.16
C ARG A 275 -9.26 -1.60 18.92
N ILE A 276 -10.25 -2.23 19.57
CA ILE A 276 -10.62 -3.63 19.35
C ILE A 276 -11.65 -3.73 18.22
N ASN A 277 -11.34 -4.49 17.18
CA ASN A 277 -12.20 -4.69 16.02
C ASN A 277 -12.98 -6.00 16.09
N HIS A 278 -12.36 -7.08 16.55
CA HIS A 278 -12.95 -8.42 16.54
C HIS A 278 -12.40 -9.28 17.67
N VAL A 279 -13.20 -10.19 18.19
CA VAL A 279 -12.80 -11.19 19.18
C VAL A 279 -13.20 -12.59 18.70
N LEU A 280 -12.36 -13.59 18.97
CA LEU A 280 -12.61 -14.98 18.62
C LEU A 280 -12.15 -15.91 19.73
N ASN A 281 -13.00 -16.87 20.11
CA ASN A 281 -12.70 -17.94 21.06
C ASN A 281 -12.28 -19.21 20.32
N ASP A 282 -11.03 -19.66 20.48
CA ASP A 282 -10.59 -20.93 19.89
C ASP A 282 -10.69 -22.15 20.82
N GLY A 283 -11.24 -21.96 22.02
CA GLY A 283 -11.37 -22.95 23.07
C GLY A 283 -10.25 -22.85 24.12
N SER A 284 -8.99 -22.74 23.72
CA SER A 284 -7.82 -22.60 24.60
C SER A 284 -7.44 -21.15 24.84
N PHE A 285 -7.61 -20.30 23.83
CA PHE A 285 -7.23 -18.91 23.84
C PHE A 285 -8.39 -18.03 23.40
N ILE A 286 -8.31 -16.76 23.73
CA ILE A 286 -9.13 -15.70 23.15
C ILE A 286 -8.20 -14.88 22.26
N TRP A 287 -8.59 -14.73 21.00
CA TRP A 287 -7.88 -13.91 20.04
C TRP A 287 -8.58 -12.57 19.89
N VAL A 288 -7.82 -11.50 19.94
CA VAL A 288 -8.31 -10.12 19.85
C VAL A 288 -7.65 -9.43 18.66
N ALA A 289 -8.44 -9.07 17.68
CA ALA A 289 -8.01 -8.26 16.55
C ALA A 289 -8.06 -6.79 16.94
N THR A 290 -6.96 -6.08 16.74
CA THR A 290 -6.84 -4.69 17.16
C THR A 290 -6.33 -3.81 16.04
N ASP A 291 -6.58 -2.52 16.19
CA ASP A 291 -6.00 -1.45 15.40
C ASP A 291 -4.69 -1.01 16.07
N GLY A 292 -3.58 -1.10 15.35
CA GLY A 292 -2.25 -0.71 15.81
C GLY A 292 -1.41 -1.80 16.48
N LEU A 293 -2.03 -2.81 17.13
CA LEU A 293 -1.30 -3.93 17.76
C LEU A 293 -1.52 -5.28 17.06
N SER A 294 -2.12 -5.26 15.87
CA SER A 294 -2.36 -6.48 15.08
C SER A 294 -3.25 -7.50 15.82
N LEU A 295 -2.85 -8.76 15.83
CA LEU A 295 -3.59 -9.84 16.47
C LEU A 295 -2.96 -10.22 17.81
N GLN A 296 -3.75 -10.18 18.87
CA GLN A 296 -3.32 -10.55 20.20
C GLN A 296 -3.93 -11.86 20.64
N ARG A 297 -3.16 -12.66 21.37
CA ARG A 297 -3.60 -13.93 21.97
C ARG A 297 -3.63 -13.80 23.48
N LEU A 298 -4.81 -13.94 24.07
CA LEU A 298 -5.02 -13.96 25.51
C LEU A 298 -5.09 -15.41 26.02
N ILE A 299 -4.39 -15.69 27.08
CA ILE A 299 -4.51 -16.96 27.81
C ILE A 299 -5.60 -16.78 28.88
N LYS A 300 -6.63 -17.62 28.86
CA LYS A 300 -7.71 -17.56 29.86
C LYS A 300 -7.14 -17.62 31.29
N GLY A 301 -7.40 -16.56 32.07
CA GLY A 301 -6.94 -16.46 33.47
C GLY A 301 -5.49 -16.02 33.66
N ALA A 302 -4.79 -15.57 32.59
CA ALA A 302 -3.45 -14.99 32.69
C ALA A 302 -3.45 -13.55 32.14
N SER A 303 -2.56 -12.72 32.69
CA SER A 303 -2.35 -11.34 32.21
C SER A 303 -1.38 -11.24 30.99
N GLU A 304 -0.85 -12.38 30.51
CA GLU A 304 0.09 -12.39 29.41
C GLU A 304 -0.63 -12.42 28.07
N THR A 305 -0.23 -11.50 27.21
CA THR A 305 -0.65 -11.42 25.80
C THR A 305 0.53 -11.77 24.88
N GLY A 306 0.27 -12.56 23.84
CA GLY A 306 1.20 -12.74 22.72
C GLY A 306 0.73 -11.90 21.54
N ILE A 307 1.62 -11.12 20.92
CA ILE A 307 1.32 -10.38 19.69
C ILE A 307 1.75 -11.22 18.49
N TYR A 308 0.86 -11.35 17.51
CA TYR A 308 1.09 -12.05 16.24
C TYR A 308 0.91 -11.05 15.11
N THR A 309 2.02 -10.70 14.48
CA THR A 309 2.04 -9.76 13.35
C THR A 309 3.13 -10.17 12.37
N LEU A 310 2.97 -9.77 11.13
CA LEU A 310 4.01 -9.86 10.12
C LEU A 310 4.75 -8.53 9.99
N ASP A 311 5.94 -8.58 9.43
CA ASP A 311 6.77 -7.42 9.14
C ASP A 311 6.18 -6.61 7.99
N GLY A 312 5.96 -5.31 8.20
CA GLY A 312 5.34 -4.38 7.27
C GLY A 312 5.37 -2.93 7.76
N PRO A 313 4.98 -1.96 6.90
CA PRO A 313 4.84 -0.55 7.31
C PRO A 313 3.70 -0.37 8.32
N THR A 314 3.65 0.79 8.98
CA THR A 314 2.57 1.14 9.93
C THR A 314 1.21 1.24 9.27
N SER A 315 1.16 1.74 8.03
CA SER A 315 -0.08 2.00 7.30
C SER A 315 0.01 1.46 5.88
N ASP A 316 -1.12 1.03 5.31
CA ASP A 316 -1.24 0.75 3.88
C ASP A 316 -1.29 2.03 3.05
N LEU A 317 -1.68 3.15 3.64
CA LEU A 317 -1.71 4.43 2.97
C LEU A 317 -0.40 5.18 3.22
N SER A 318 0.44 5.24 2.19
CA SER A 318 1.71 5.97 2.18
C SER A 318 1.76 6.85 0.94
N TYR A 319 1.73 8.15 1.16
CA TYR A 319 1.66 9.14 0.09
C TYR A 319 3.00 9.44 -0.57
N ASN A 320 4.09 9.31 0.19
CA ASN A 320 5.42 9.57 -0.32
C ASN A 320 6.39 8.44 0.04
N ALA A 321 7.28 8.11 -0.89
CA ALA A 321 8.34 7.11 -0.75
C ALA A 321 9.67 7.71 -1.16
N GLU A 322 10.58 7.86 -0.21
CA GLU A 322 11.90 8.50 -0.39
C GLU A 322 13.02 7.51 -0.20
N LEU A 323 14.01 7.52 -1.09
CA LEU A 323 15.20 6.68 -0.98
C LEU A 323 16.40 7.49 -0.45
N PHE A 324 16.98 7.03 0.66
CA PHE A 324 18.25 7.53 1.18
C PHE A 324 19.23 6.39 1.44
N GLY A 325 20.28 6.32 0.65
CA GLY A 325 21.21 5.18 0.68
C GLY A 325 20.54 3.87 0.32
N SER A 326 20.51 2.90 1.24
CA SER A 326 19.82 1.59 1.07
C SER A 326 18.48 1.52 1.81
N LYS A 327 17.93 2.66 2.25
CA LYS A 327 16.72 2.73 3.05
C LYS A 327 15.62 3.48 2.31
N ILE A 328 14.41 2.92 2.27
CA ILE A 328 13.22 3.60 1.75
C ILE A 328 12.35 4.02 2.94
N TYR A 329 12.01 5.29 2.96
CA TYR A 329 11.14 5.91 3.96
C TYR A 329 9.76 6.10 3.36
N LEU A 330 8.73 5.82 4.15
CA LEU A 330 7.32 6.03 3.82
C LEU A 330 6.68 6.94 4.85
N ASN A 331 6.05 8.01 4.40
CA ASN A 331 5.22 8.88 5.23
C ASN A 331 3.75 8.83 4.81
N THR A 332 2.87 9.05 5.78
CA THR A 332 1.42 8.90 5.64
C THR A 332 0.69 10.21 5.31
N SER A 333 1.41 11.31 5.20
CA SER A 333 0.87 12.63 4.87
C SER A 333 1.67 13.29 3.76
N THR A 334 1.02 14.19 3.02
CA THR A 334 1.64 15.17 2.12
C THR A 334 1.03 16.53 2.37
N PHE A 335 1.58 17.57 1.74
CA PHE A 335 0.99 18.91 1.81
C PHE A 335 -0.50 18.94 1.38
N SER A 336 -0.89 18.16 0.37
CA SER A 336 -2.25 18.10 -0.16
C SER A 336 -3.20 17.19 0.62
N ASP A 337 -2.65 16.27 1.42
CA ASP A 337 -3.41 15.23 2.14
C ASP A 337 -2.83 15.06 3.55
N LEU A 338 -3.26 15.94 4.47
CA LEU A 338 -2.79 15.92 5.85
C LEU A 338 -3.50 14.83 6.64
N ASN A 339 -2.75 13.92 7.21
CA ASN A 339 -3.23 12.87 8.09
C ASN A 339 -2.77 13.15 9.53
N GLU A 340 -3.60 12.78 10.52
CA GLU A 340 -3.25 12.90 11.93
C GLU A 340 -2.30 11.78 12.42
N GLU A 341 -1.99 10.78 11.57
CA GLU A 341 -0.98 9.78 11.90
C GLU A 341 0.38 10.44 12.13
N ASN A 342 0.99 10.09 13.26
CA ASN A 342 2.25 10.63 13.73
C ASN A 342 3.38 9.61 13.66
N SER A 343 3.46 8.90 12.55
CA SER A 343 4.46 7.86 12.31
C SER A 343 4.97 7.87 10.87
N PHE A 344 6.18 7.37 10.69
CA PHE A 344 6.71 7.01 9.39
C PHE A 344 7.34 5.63 9.45
N SER A 345 7.45 4.97 8.32
CA SER A 345 8.01 3.63 8.20
C SER A 345 9.31 3.67 7.38
N LEU A 346 10.26 2.84 7.75
CA LEU A 346 11.54 2.69 7.08
C LEU A 346 11.72 1.23 6.67
N TYR A 347 11.93 0.97 5.39
CA TYR A 347 12.39 -0.31 4.90
C TYR A 347 13.92 -0.31 4.72
N ASN A 348 14.60 -1.23 5.41
CA ASN A 348 16.03 -1.42 5.27
C ASN A 348 16.32 -2.59 4.31
N HIS A 349 16.89 -2.30 3.14
CA HIS A 349 17.20 -3.31 2.13
C HIS A 349 18.30 -4.30 2.57
N GLU A 350 19.23 -3.89 3.44
CA GLU A 350 20.31 -4.76 3.93
C GLU A 350 19.78 -5.82 4.89
N ASP A 351 18.95 -5.41 5.85
CA ASP A 351 18.34 -6.28 6.86
C ASP A 351 17.01 -6.88 6.39
N ARG A 352 16.39 -6.31 5.35
CA ARG A 352 15.10 -6.70 4.77
C ARG A 352 13.96 -6.70 5.77
N ASN A 353 13.90 -5.66 6.56
CA ASN A 353 12.89 -5.47 7.58
C ASN A 353 12.34 -4.05 7.56
N TRP A 354 11.15 -3.91 8.11
CA TRP A 354 10.52 -2.64 8.38
C TRP A 354 10.84 -2.17 9.79
N LEU A 355 11.06 -0.87 9.94
CA LEU A 355 11.12 -0.18 11.21
C LEU A 355 10.06 0.92 11.21
N ASN A 356 9.15 0.86 12.18
CA ASN A 356 8.06 1.82 12.33
C ASN A 356 8.40 2.78 13.45
N ILE A 357 8.46 4.09 13.14
CA ILE A 357 8.97 5.13 14.04
C ILE A 357 7.84 6.11 14.35
N LYS A 358 7.64 6.36 15.66
CA LYS A 358 6.72 7.39 16.16
C LYS A 358 7.54 8.53 16.79
N PRO A 359 7.84 9.59 16.02
CA PRO A 359 8.67 10.67 16.53
C PRO A 359 7.93 11.51 17.56
N SER A 360 8.67 11.94 18.59
CA SER A 360 8.12 12.78 19.66
C SER A 360 9.18 13.71 20.26
N THR A 361 8.74 14.85 20.77
CA THR A 361 9.53 15.76 21.58
C THR A 361 9.00 15.77 23.00
N THR A 362 9.84 15.50 24.01
CA THR A 362 9.45 15.51 25.44
C THR A 362 8.18 14.71 25.76
N GLY A 363 7.90 13.67 24.95
CA GLY A 363 6.69 12.83 25.07
C GLY A 363 5.47 13.28 24.27
N GLU A 364 5.52 14.48 23.66
CA GLU A 364 4.44 14.94 22.76
C GLU A 364 4.72 14.45 21.33
N PRO A 365 3.74 13.84 20.65
CA PRO A 365 3.92 13.32 19.30
C PRO A 365 4.09 14.43 18.26
N ILE A 366 4.87 14.15 17.20
CA ILE A 366 4.98 15.00 16.02
C ILE A 366 3.99 14.46 14.99
N GLY A 367 2.97 15.24 14.67
CA GLY A 367 1.93 14.91 13.70
C GLY A 367 2.17 15.51 12.32
N GLN A 368 1.34 15.11 11.35
CA GLN A 368 1.31 15.68 10.00
C GLN A 368 2.71 15.72 9.36
N ILE A 369 3.42 14.60 9.40
CA ILE A 369 4.74 14.45 8.77
C ILE A 369 4.52 14.36 7.27
N ILE A 370 4.82 15.45 6.56
CA ILE A 370 4.54 15.59 5.12
C ILE A 370 5.74 15.22 4.26
N ASP A 371 6.95 15.36 4.81
CA ASP A 371 8.19 15.16 4.08
C ASP A 371 9.34 14.84 5.02
N LEU A 372 10.39 14.21 4.52
CA LEU A 372 11.58 13.89 5.29
C LEU A 372 12.83 13.82 4.41
N VAL A 373 13.97 14.12 4.97
CA VAL A 373 15.27 13.96 4.33
C VAL A 373 16.26 13.32 5.27
N GLN A 374 17.22 12.58 4.74
CA GLN A 374 18.37 12.06 5.49
C GLN A 374 19.65 12.77 5.08
N LEU A 375 20.37 13.27 6.07
CA LEU A 375 21.67 13.88 5.88
C LEU A 375 22.67 13.36 6.94
N ASN A 376 23.80 12.77 6.53
CA ASN A 376 24.83 12.24 7.43
C ASN A 376 24.28 11.33 8.55
N ASP A 377 23.44 10.35 8.21
CA ASP A 377 22.77 9.42 9.13
C ASP A 377 21.73 10.05 10.09
N GLU A 378 21.50 11.35 10.02
CA GLU A 378 20.45 12.06 10.75
C GLU A 378 19.20 12.20 9.88
N ILE A 379 18.03 12.04 10.48
CA ILE A 379 16.74 12.17 9.81
C ILE A 379 16.13 13.51 10.17
N TYR A 380 15.73 14.28 9.17
CA TYR A 380 15.02 15.54 9.33
C TYR A 380 13.58 15.36 8.85
N LEU A 381 12.62 15.79 9.68
CA LEU A 381 11.19 15.65 9.43
C LEU A 381 10.55 17.01 9.24
N ALA A 382 9.77 17.15 8.19
CA ALA A 382 8.87 18.27 7.97
C ALA A 382 7.47 17.95 8.53
N SER A 383 7.06 18.65 9.56
CA SER A 383 5.68 18.65 10.04
C SER A 383 4.99 19.92 9.55
N TYR A 384 3.82 19.79 8.92
CA TYR A 384 3.09 20.93 8.36
C TYR A 384 2.86 22.03 9.39
N ASP A 385 2.30 21.68 10.56
CA ASP A 385 1.98 22.65 11.62
C ASP A 385 3.16 22.95 12.54
N GLN A 386 3.99 21.93 12.86
CA GLN A 386 4.97 22.00 13.93
C GLN A 386 6.37 22.40 13.44
N GLY A 387 6.61 22.39 12.12
CA GLY A 387 7.85 22.84 11.49
C GLY A 387 8.90 21.73 11.32
N LEU A 388 10.21 22.10 11.36
CA LEU A 388 11.32 21.19 11.09
C LEU A 388 11.86 20.55 12.38
N PHE A 389 12.05 19.24 12.34
CA PHE A 389 12.61 18.45 13.42
C PHE A 389 13.80 17.62 12.94
N LYS A 390 14.75 17.38 13.83
CA LYS A 390 15.76 16.33 13.72
C LYS A 390 15.33 15.16 14.59
N THR A 391 15.38 13.93 14.07
CA THR A 391 14.97 12.73 14.79
C THR A 391 15.96 11.59 14.63
N ASN A 392 15.81 10.55 15.46
CA ASN A 392 16.59 9.32 15.37
C ASN A 392 15.65 8.10 15.21
N LEU A 393 16.23 6.92 14.99
CA LEU A 393 15.48 5.67 14.80
C LEU A 393 14.69 5.21 16.04
N ALA A 394 14.93 5.81 17.22
CA ALA A 394 14.13 5.57 18.42
C ALA A 394 12.95 6.55 18.54
N GLY A 395 12.79 7.50 17.59
CA GLY A 395 11.74 8.50 17.59
C GLY A 395 11.99 9.71 18.49
N ASN A 396 13.16 9.81 19.13
CA ASN A 396 13.51 10.99 19.92
C ASN A 396 13.81 12.16 18.98
N SER A 397 13.10 13.25 19.14
CA SER A 397 13.13 14.37 18.20
C SER A 397 13.46 15.69 18.89
N GLU A 398 14.10 16.58 18.13
CA GLU A 398 14.47 17.95 18.52
C GLU A 398 13.91 18.93 17.51
N ALA A 399 13.21 19.98 17.97
CA ALA A 399 12.73 21.05 17.11
C ALA A 399 13.87 21.98 16.69
N LEU A 400 13.98 22.25 15.40
CA LEU A 400 15.03 23.08 14.81
C LEU A 400 14.59 24.52 14.53
N ILE A 401 13.28 24.80 14.59
CA ILE A 401 12.74 26.14 14.50
C ILE A 401 12.49 26.64 15.93
N SER A 402 13.14 27.70 16.32
CA SER A 402 12.97 28.34 17.63
C SER A 402 12.48 29.78 17.49
N SER A 403 11.96 30.36 18.58
CA SER A 403 11.49 31.75 18.62
C SER A 403 12.54 32.80 18.24
N ASN A 404 13.81 32.43 18.20
CA ASN A 404 14.92 33.33 17.93
C ASN A 404 15.68 33.03 16.62
N SER A 405 15.32 31.96 15.91
CA SER A 405 15.97 31.57 14.65
C SER A 405 14.98 30.88 13.71
N GLY A 406 14.99 31.26 12.45
CA GLY A 406 14.16 30.64 11.40
C GLY A 406 12.81 31.29 11.17
N PRO A 407 11.95 30.60 10.40
CA PRO A 407 10.61 31.08 10.07
C PRO A 407 9.71 31.21 11.31
N VAL A 408 8.82 32.20 11.29
CA VAL A 408 7.90 32.47 12.40
C VAL A 408 6.57 31.79 12.15
N SER A 409 5.98 31.14 13.15
CA SER A 409 4.63 30.54 13.03
C SER A 409 3.56 31.60 12.84
N ILE A 410 2.54 31.30 12.05
CA ILE A 410 1.35 32.12 11.83
C ILE A 410 0.14 31.33 12.33
N ASN A 411 -0.66 31.90 13.23
CA ASN A 411 -1.81 31.20 13.83
C ASN A 411 -1.46 29.82 14.42
N SER A 412 -0.29 29.71 15.03
CA SER A 412 0.24 28.48 15.63
C SER A 412 0.65 27.37 14.63
N SER A 413 0.66 27.64 13.32
CA SER A 413 1.17 26.73 12.29
C SER A 413 2.39 27.31 11.59
N TYR A 414 3.35 26.47 11.20
CA TYR A 414 4.46 26.85 10.33
C TYR A 414 4.08 26.78 8.85
N ASN A 415 3.07 25.99 8.47
CA ASN A 415 2.68 25.71 7.08
C ASN A 415 3.89 25.24 6.24
N LEU A 416 4.75 24.41 6.82
CA LEU A 416 5.89 23.83 6.12
C LEU A 416 5.35 22.90 5.03
N SER A 417 5.73 23.08 3.77
CA SER A 417 5.14 22.38 2.63
C SER A 417 6.05 21.32 2.01
N SER A 418 7.36 21.49 2.05
CA SER A 418 8.35 20.50 1.58
C SER A 418 9.75 20.83 2.09
N ILE A 419 10.62 19.83 2.15
CA ILE A 419 12.06 19.96 2.43
C ILE A 419 12.88 19.15 1.44
N THR A 420 14.08 19.63 1.10
CA THR A 420 15.05 18.89 0.29
C THR A 420 16.46 19.25 0.71
N THR A 421 17.48 18.52 0.21
CA THR A 421 18.88 18.80 0.52
C THR A 421 19.67 19.14 -0.74
N ASP A 422 20.63 20.06 -0.63
CA ASP A 422 21.58 20.31 -1.70
C ASP A 422 22.89 19.52 -1.51
N GLU A 423 23.79 19.65 -2.50
CA GLU A 423 25.11 18.99 -2.48
C GLU A 423 26.05 19.56 -1.40
N GLU A 424 25.78 20.76 -0.90
CA GLU A 424 26.55 21.42 0.17
C GLU A 424 26.10 20.98 1.57
N GLY A 425 25.00 20.25 1.65
CA GLY A 425 24.43 19.73 2.90
C GLY A 425 23.54 20.72 3.63
N LEU A 426 23.01 21.72 2.93
CA LEU A 426 21.95 22.58 3.44
C LEU A 426 20.59 21.89 3.25
N ILE A 427 19.69 22.12 4.20
CA ILE A 427 18.28 21.70 4.09
C ILE A 427 17.48 22.91 3.62
N TRP A 428 16.87 22.77 2.45
CA TRP A 428 15.96 23.76 1.89
C TRP A 428 14.54 23.44 2.32
N ALA A 429 13.83 24.45 2.82
CA ALA A 429 12.48 24.33 3.36
C ALA A 429 11.56 25.37 2.75
N SER A 430 10.41 24.93 2.22
CA SER A 430 9.37 25.81 1.70
C SER A 430 8.21 25.91 2.68
N PHE A 431 7.61 27.12 2.78
CA PHE A 431 6.51 27.44 3.69
C PHE A 431 5.36 28.05 2.90
N TYR A 432 4.20 27.43 2.96
CA TYR A 432 3.02 27.81 2.19
C TYR A 432 2.36 29.09 2.68
N ASP A 433 1.86 29.92 1.74
CA ASP A 433 1.13 31.18 1.95
C ASP A 433 1.88 32.20 2.77
N ARG A 434 3.18 32.43 2.44
CA ARG A 434 4.04 33.42 3.11
C ARG A 434 4.81 34.27 2.11
N GLU A 435 5.12 35.53 2.49
CA GLU A 435 6.03 36.40 1.72
C GLU A 435 7.48 35.89 1.82
N SER A 436 7.91 35.50 3.03
CA SER A 436 9.16 34.78 3.25
C SER A 436 8.85 33.30 3.31
N ASN A 437 8.99 32.63 2.17
CA ASN A 437 8.45 31.29 1.97
C ASN A 437 9.52 30.21 1.72
N VAL A 438 10.77 30.58 1.45
CA VAL A 438 11.88 29.62 1.28
C VAL A 438 13.03 29.99 2.19
N PHE A 439 13.51 29.02 2.92
CA PHE A 439 14.64 29.15 3.83
C PHE A 439 15.63 28.01 3.60
N SER A 440 16.92 28.30 3.78
CA SER A 440 17.95 27.29 3.96
C SER A 440 18.28 27.14 5.45
N PHE A 441 18.49 25.92 5.88
CA PHE A 441 18.95 25.56 7.22
C PHE A 441 20.30 24.85 7.11
N ASP A 442 21.30 25.37 7.84
CA ASP A 442 22.61 24.75 7.95
C ASP A 442 22.69 23.91 9.24
N PRO A 443 22.69 22.57 9.14
CA PRO A 443 22.76 21.70 10.31
C PRO A 443 24.10 21.80 11.08
N SER A 444 25.16 22.26 10.44
CA SER A 444 26.49 22.31 11.05
C SER A 444 26.61 23.39 12.12
N ASN A 445 25.88 24.48 11.97
CA ASN A 445 25.89 25.62 12.88
C ASN A 445 24.53 26.00 13.44
N ASN A 446 23.49 25.20 13.09
CA ASN A 446 22.08 25.40 13.51
C ASN A 446 21.55 26.79 13.14
N SER A 447 21.80 27.26 11.92
CA SER A 447 21.37 28.57 11.43
C SER A 447 20.41 28.52 10.27
N TRP A 448 19.48 29.47 10.25
CA TRP A 448 18.51 29.67 9.19
C TRP A 448 18.81 30.94 8.40
N GLU A 449 18.66 30.86 7.08
CA GLU A 449 18.79 32.01 6.17
C GLU A 449 17.54 32.09 5.28
N ASN A 450 17.00 33.31 5.11
CA ASN A 450 15.87 33.55 4.21
C ASN A 450 16.38 33.65 2.77
N GLN A 451 15.92 32.76 1.92
CA GLN A 451 16.31 32.64 0.52
C GLN A 451 15.11 32.84 -0.43
N SER A 452 14.03 33.46 0.06
CA SER A 452 12.76 33.56 -0.67
C SER A 452 12.86 34.36 -1.96
N PRO A 453 12.39 33.84 -3.11
CA PRO A 453 12.28 34.60 -4.37
C PRO A 453 11.23 35.69 -4.27
N SER A 454 11.29 36.65 -5.21
CA SER A 454 10.37 37.79 -5.26
C SER A 454 9.08 37.50 -6.05
N HIS A 455 9.04 36.41 -6.80
CA HIS A 455 7.92 36.08 -7.68
C HIS A 455 6.64 35.81 -6.85
N PRO A 456 5.50 36.46 -7.18
CA PRO A 456 4.29 36.41 -6.34
C PRO A 456 3.69 35.02 -6.17
N PHE A 457 3.85 34.12 -7.17
CA PHE A 457 3.37 32.74 -7.07
C PHE A 457 4.24 31.85 -6.18
N ALA A 458 5.49 32.21 -5.95
CA ALA A 458 6.38 31.43 -5.08
C ALA A 458 5.85 31.31 -3.64
N ARG A 459 5.04 32.28 -3.17
CA ARG A 459 4.44 32.19 -1.83
C ARG A 459 3.52 30.94 -1.64
N TYR A 460 3.07 30.35 -2.73
CA TYR A 460 2.19 29.18 -2.74
C TYR A 460 2.93 27.90 -3.16
N THR A 461 4.18 27.78 -2.75
CA THR A 461 5.00 26.60 -3.02
C THR A 461 4.48 25.39 -2.27
N THR A 462 4.25 24.31 -2.99
CA THR A 462 3.83 23.01 -2.45
C THR A 462 4.97 22.03 -2.36
N ASP A 463 5.97 22.17 -3.26
CA ASP A 463 7.13 21.30 -3.31
C ASP A 463 8.38 22.04 -3.83
N ILE A 464 9.57 21.58 -3.45
CA ILE A 464 10.86 22.16 -3.82
C ILE A 464 11.82 21.10 -4.35
N PHE A 465 12.22 21.25 -5.61
CA PHE A 465 13.24 20.43 -6.25
C PHE A 465 14.49 21.25 -6.54
N ILE A 466 15.69 20.66 -6.39
CA ILE A 466 16.97 21.30 -6.70
C ILE A 466 17.51 20.78 -8.02
N GLY A 467 17.60 21.68 -9.00
CA GLY A 467 18.12 21.37 -10.33
C GLY A 467 19.64 21.18 -10.36
N PRO A 468 20.20 20.71 -11.49
CA PRO A 468 21.59 20.25 -11.58
C PRO A 468 22.66 21.35 -11.41
N ASN A 469 22.27 22.62 -11.43
CA ASN A 469 23.14 23.77 -11.20
C ASN A 469 22.79 24.51 -9.87
N GLY A 470 22.05 23.87 -8.99
CA GLY A 470 21.60 24.45 -7.73
C GLY A 470 20.40 25.38 -7.84
N ASP A 471 19.79 25.55 -9.03
CA ASP A 471 18.54 26.29 -9.18
C ASP A 471 17.40 25.59 -8.45
N LYS A 472 16.58 26.37 -7.72
CA LYS A 472 15.42 25.86 -6.99
C LYS A 472 14.18 25.94 -7.87
N TRP A 473 13.52 24.81 -8.05
CA TRP A 473 12.28 24.66 -8.81
C TRP A 473 11.15 24.48 -7.81
N LEU A 474 10.28 25.47 -7.73
CA LEU A 474 9.16 25.53 -6.79
C LEU A 474 7.86 25.20 -7.50
N SER A 475 7.28 24.05 -7.19
CA SER A 475 5.95 23.68 -7.66
C SER A 475 4.91 24.57 -6.97
N VAL A 476 4.03 25.19 -7.74
CA VAL A 476 3.03 26.14 -7.25
C VAL A 476 1.65 25.46 -7.14
N ASP A 477 0.93 25.73 -6.07
CA ASP A 477 -0.44 25.23 -5.86
C ASP A 477 -1.31 25.52 -7.11
N PRO A 478 -1.93 24.50 -7.71
CA PRO A 478 -2.81 24.66 -8.85
C PRO A 478 -3.97 25.64 -8.63
N ASN A 479 -4.47 25.75 -7.40
CA ASN A 479 -5.54 26.68 -7.04
C ASN A 479 -5.08 28.15 -7.04
N GLU A 480 -3.77 28.39 -6.92
CA GLU A 480 -3.12 29.70 -6.86
C GLU A 480 -2.34 30.04 -8.14
N GLY A 481 -2.65 29.33 -9.24
CA GLY A 481 -2.07 29.58 -10.56
C GLY A 481 -1.28 28.41 -11.15
N GLY A 482 -0.74 27.55 -10.31
CA GLY A 482 0.05 26.37 -10.70
C GLY A 482 1.36 26.72 -11.41
N GLY A 483 1.94 25.74 -12.10
CA GLY A 483 3.22 25.89 -12.78
C GLY A 483 4.42 25.80 -11.84
N ILE A 484 5.56 26.32 -12.28
CA ILE A 484 6.84 26.23 -11.56
C ILE A 484 7.49 27.59 -11.49
N VAL A 485 7.95 28.04 -10.34
CA VAL A 485 8.87 29.16 -10.20
C VAL A 485 10.30 28.61 -10.07
N VAL A 486 11.15 28.87 -11.03
CA VAL A 486 12.58 28.53 -10.95
C VAL A 486 13.34 29.77 -10.54
N TYR A 487 14.22 29.64 -9.57
CA TYR A 487 15.07 30.77 -9.14
C TYR A 487 16.43 30.28 -8.64
N ASN A 488 17.37 31.25 -8.66
CA ASN A 488 18.71 31.05 -8.12
C ASN A 488 19.06 32.26 -7.23
N GLU A 489 19.29 32.00 -5.95
CA GLU A 489 19.56 33.03 -4.93
C GLU A 489 20.86 33.76 -5.15
N THR A 490 21.88 33.05 -5.64
CA THR A 490 23.22 33.65 -5.89
C THR A 490 23.18 34.64 -7.04
N SER A 491 22.53 34.31 -8.13
CA SER A 491 22.40 35.19 -9.30
C SER A 491 21.25 36.18 -9.21
N ASN A 492 20.37 36.01 -8.24
CA ASN A 492 19.12 36.75 -8.05
C ASN A 492 18.26 36.81 -9.33
N ARG A 493 18.15 35.64 -10.01
CA ARG A 493 17.34 35.45 -11.21
C ARG A 493 16.18 34.54 -10.90
N GLU A 494 15.05 34.82 -11.50
CA GLU A 494 13.84 33.99 -11.37
C GLU A 494 13.06 33.91 -12.67
N ARG A 495 12.33 32.82 -12.88
CA ARG A 495 11.47 32.59 -14.04
C ARG A 495 10.26 31.73 -13.67
N TYR A 496 9.09 32.15 -14.15
CA TYR A 496 7.86 31.38 -14.01
C TYR A 496 7.61 30.54 -15.26
N LEU A 497 7.42 29.23 -15.09
CA LEU A 497 7.12 28.25 -16.13
C LEU A 497 5.67 27.80 -16.00
N ASN A 498 4.95 27.80 -17.13
CA ASN A 498 3.53 27.46 -17.19
C ASN A 498 3.17 26.78 -18.53
N LEU A 499 1.88 26.54 -18.76
CA LEU A 499 1.38 25.88 -19.98
C LEU A 499 1.58 26.71 -21.27
N ASN A 500 1.90 28.00 -21.18
CA ASN A 500 2.04 28.84 -22.37
C ASN A 500 3.34 28.54 -23.13
N GLY A 501 3.27 28.34 -24.43
CA GLY A 501 4.44 28.21 -25.27
C GLY A 501 5.36 29.45 -25.16
N GLY A 502 6.66 29.23 -25.00
CA GLY A 502 7.67 30.26 -24.72
C GLY A 502 7.81 30.66 -23.26
N GLN A 503 6.93 30.22 -22.37
CA GLN A 503 6.98 30.39 -20.92
C GLN A 503 6.93 29.03 -20.18
N GLY A 504 7.59 28.02 -20.71
CA GLY A 504 7.62 26.68 -20.17
C GLY A 504 6.97 25.65 -21.11
N GLY A 505 5.76 25.94 -21.63
CA GLY A 505 5.04 25.00 -22.50
C GLY A 505 4.73 23.68 -21.83
N LEU A 506 4.45 23.71 -20.53
CA LEU A 506 4.07 22.52 -19.75
C LEU A 506 2.75 21.93 -20.28
N PRO A 507 2.53 20.62 -20.18
CA PRO A 507 1.25 20.01 -20.55
C PRO A 507 0.07 20.51 -19.71
N SER A 508 0.30 20.83 -18.44
CA SER A 508 -0.65 21.41 -17.50
C SER A 508 0.07 22.29 -16.48
N ASN A 509 -0.66 23.23 -15.87
CA ASN A 509 -0.14 23.96 -14.70
C ASN A 509 -0.28 23.16 -13.39
N VAL A 510 -0.95 22.03 -13.38
CA VAL A 510 -0.97 21.12 -12.24
C VAL A 510 0.27 20.25 -12.32
N VAL A 511 1.35 20.70 -11.69
CA VAL A 511 2.61 19.97 -11.56
C VAL A 511 2.51 19.05 -10.34
N THR A 512 2.90 17.81 -10.51
CA THR A 512 2.78 16.77 -9.48
C THR A 512 4.13 16.26 -9.01
N ASP A 513 5.14 16.30 -9.91
CA ASP A 513 6.47 15.84 -9.57
C ASP A 513 7.51 16.40 -10.55
N ILE A 514 8.78 16.52 -10.11
CA ILE A 514 9.91 16.99 -10.90
C ILE A 514 11.12 16.10 -10.59
N GLU A 515 11.71 15.49 -11.64
CA GLU A 515 12.82 14.55 -11.46
C GLU A 515 13.98 14.83 -12.46
N LEU A 516 15.23 14.57 -12.01
CA LEU A 516 16.42 14.70 -12.84
C LEU A 516 16.86 13.35 -13.37
N ASP A 517 17.04 13.23 -14.69
CA ASP A 517 17.57 12.01 -15.28
C ASP A 517 19.11 12.00 -15.38
N GLN A 518 19.68 10.87 -15.80
CA GLN A 518 21.14 10.70 -15.87
C GLN A 518 21.80 11.49 -17.02
N ASP A 519 21.01 12.01 -17.98
CA ASP A 519 21.44 12.92 -19.04
C ASP A 519 21.32 14.41 -18.62
N PHE A 520 20.99 14.63 -17.34
CA PHE A 520 20.72 15.96 -16.79
C PHE A 520 19.51 16.66 -17.43
N PHE A 521 18.53 15.92 -17.93
CA PHE A 521 17.24 16.48 -18.31
C PHE A 521 16.31 16.53 -17.11
N VAL A 522 15.62 17.65 -16.95
CA VAL A 522 14.61 17.80 -15.90
C VAL A 522 13.25 17.40 -16.45
N TRP A 523 12.71 16.31 -15.92
CA TRP A 523 11.38 15.79 -16.24
C TRP A 523 10.34 16.39 -15.32
N VAL A 524 9.16 16.71 -15.87
CA VAL A 524 8.05 17.32 -15.14
C VAL A 524 6.79 16.51 -15.38
N ALA A 525 6.26 15.93 -14.30
CA ALA A 525 4.95 15.30 -14.28
C ALA A 525 3.84 16.32 -14.12
N THR A 526 2.73 16.09 -14.79
CA THR A 526 1.56 16.95 -14.70
C THR A 526 0.25 16.15 -14.72
N SER A 527 -0.86 16.80 -14.38
CA SER A 527 -2.19 16.19 -14.52
C SER A 527 -2.62 15.85 -15.95
N GLN A 528 -1.84 16.21 -16.97
CA GLN A 528 -2.13 15.96 -18.39
C GLN A 528 -0.90 15.46 -19.15
N GLY A 529 -0.15 14.54 -18.56
CA GLY A 529 1.05 13.93 -19.12
C GLY A 529 2.34 14.56 -18.62
N ILE A 530 3.41 14.36 -19.37
CA ILE A 530 4.78 14.69 -18.98
C ILE A 530 5.45 15.61 -20.01
N ALA A 531 6.46 16.34 -19.55
CA ALA A 531 7.38 17.09 -20.41
C ALA A 531 8.77 17.06 -19.80
N PHE A 532 9.78 17.45 -20.58
CA PHE A 532 11.15 17.57 -20.07
C PHE A 532 11.91 18.74 -20.67
N PHE A 533 12.87 19.24 -19.93
CA PHE A 533 13.77 20.30 -20.33
C PHE A 533 15.17 19.71 -20.59
N THR A 534 15.62 19.79 -21.85
CA THR A 534 16.94 19.25 -22.28
C THR A 534 18.12 20.14 -21.88
N ASN A 535 17.87 21.40 -21.53
CA ASN A 535 18.90 22.34 -21.07
C ASN A 535 18.43 23.09 -19.83
N PRO A 536 18.40 22.43 -18.66
CA PRO A 536 18.00 23.07 -17.41
C PRO A 536 18.95 24.20 -16.99
N TYR A 537 20.23 24.15 -17.38
CA TYR A 537 21.22 25.19 -17.11
C TYR A 537 20.87 26.55 -17.73
N GLY A 538 20.12 26.56 -18.81
CA GLY A 538 19.72 27.78 -19.52
C GLY A 538 18.34 28.33 -19.12
N ILE A 539 17.67 27.71 -18.16
CA ILE A 539 16.28 28.11 -17.79
C ILE A 539 16.20 29.59 -17.38
N LEU A 540 17.16 30.08 -16.62
CA LEU A 540 17.19 31.45 -16.10
C LEU A 540 17.87 32.46 -17.03
N GLU A 541 18.36 32.05 -18.20
CA GLU A 541 19.05 32.96 -19.13
C GLU A 541 18.08 33.86 -19.94
N GLY A 542 16.79 33.60 -19.89
CA GLY A 542 15.77 34.35 -20.63
C GLY A 542 15.51 33.82 -22.05
N GLY A 543 14.67 34.51 -22.78
CA GLY A 543 14.23 34.07 -24.12
C GLY A 543 13.01 33.15 -24.08
N SER A 544 12.60 32.66 -25.29
CA SER A 544 11.48 31.71 -25.41
C SER A 544 11.92 30.33 -24.95
N LEU A 545 11.13 29.71 -24.09
CA LEU A 545 11.37 28.37 -23.54
C LEU A 545 10.12 27.52 -23.68
N THR A 546 10.29 26.32 -24.23
CA THR A 546 9.20 25.32 -24.33
C THR A 546 9.78 23.96 -24.03
N ALA A 547 9.17 23.25 -23.10
CA ALA A 547 9.53 21.88 -22.75
C ALA A 547 9.29 20.93 -23.95
N SER A 548 10.07 19.89 -24.03
CA SER A 548 9.89 18.80 -24.98
C SER A 548 8.92 17.77 -24.41
N VAL A 549 8.15 17.12 -25.28
CA VAL A 549 7.27 16.00 -24.91
C VAL A 549 7.64 14.82 -25.79
N PRO A 550 7.96 13.64 -25.23
CA PRO A 550 8.22 12.45 -26.04
C PRO A 550 7.02 12.02 -26.87
N ILE A 551 7.28 11.30 -27.96
CA ILE A 551 6.24 10.78 -28.84
C ILE A 551 6.25 9.26 -28.77
N PHE A 552 5.13 8.68 -28.37
CA PHE A 552 4.88 7.25 -28.37
C PHE A 552 3.66 6.94 -29.25
N GLU A 553 3.78 5.96 -30.17
CA GLU A 553 2.71 5.56 -31.11
C GLU A 553 2.06 6.73 -31.86
N ASN A 554 2.88 7.69 -32.33
CA ASN A 554 2.45 8.92 -33.02
C ASN A 554 1.57 9.87 -32.18
N ARG A 555 1.65 9.79 -30.85
CA ARG A 555 0.96 10.67 -29.89
C ARG A 555 1.94 11.20 -28.88
N LEU A 556 1.63 12.34 -28.29
CA LEU A 556 2.38 12.84 -27.13
C LEU A 556 2.23 11.84 -25.98
N LEU A 557 3.37 11.48 -25.38
CA LEU A 557 3.45 10.46 -24.33
C LEU A 557 2.54 10.80 -23.16
N LEU A 558 1.67 9.86 -22.81
CA LEU A 558 0.75 9.92 -21.66
C LEU A 558 -0.11 11.20 -21.57
N ARG A 559 -0.42 11.84 -22.73
CA ARG A 559 -1.02 13.18 -22.81
C ARG A 559 -2.30 13.39 -21.98
N ASN A 560 -3.08 12.36 -21.76
CA ASN A 560 -4.35 12.46 -21.04
C ASN A 560 -4.29 11.77 -19.65
N GLU A 561 -3.10 11.34 -19.25
CA GLU A 561 -2.90 10.69 -17.97
C GLU A 561 -2.57 11.73 -16.90
N TYR A 562 -3.16 11.56 -15.73
CA TYR A 562 -2.72 12.24 -14.53
C TYR A 562 -1.51 11.46 -13.98
N ILE A 563 -0.31 12.00 -14.18
CA ILE A 563 0.92 11.40 -13.66
C ILE A 563 1.04 11.85 -12.21
N THR A 564 1.32 10.92 -11.33
CA THR A 564 1.45 11.19 -9.89
C THR A 564 2.90 11.30 -9.45
N ASP A 565 3.79 10.53 -10.11
CA ASP A 565 5.19 10.43 -9.70
C ASP A 565 6.07 9.95 -10.86
N ILE A 566 7.36 10.31 -10.86
CA ILE A 566 8.38 9.91 -11.83
C ILE A 566 9.53 9.21 -11.09
N GLY A 567 9.92 8.01 -11.54
CA GLY A 567 11.13 7.36 -11.08
C GLY A 567 12.13 7.18 -12.23
N ILE A 568 13.41 7.46 -11.98
CA ILE A 568 14.50 7.22 -12.93
C ILE A 568 15.32 6.03 -12.44
N ASP A 569 15.38 4.95 -13.21
CA ASP A 569 16.12 3.76 -12.82
C ASP A 569 17.60 3.78 -13.28
N PRO A 570 18.45 2.87 -12.78
CA PRO A 570 19.87 2.85 -13.12
C PRO A 570 20.21 2.68 -14.60
N ALA A 571 19.25 2.27 -15.43
CA ALA A 571 19.39 2.23 -16.88
C ALA A 571 18.82 3.49 -17.57
N ASN A 572 18.60 4.57 -16.84
CA ASN A 572 18.01 5.83 -17.28
C ASN A 572 16.58 5.69 -17.87
N ARG A 573 15.90 4.56 -17.57
CA ARG A 573 14.51 4.34 -17.99
C ARG A 573 13.57 5.14 -17.11
N LYS A 574 12.38 5.46 -17.62
CA LYS A 574 11.40 6.34 -16.98
C LYS A 574 10.22 5.53 -16.47
N TRP A 575 10.03 5.52 -15.18
CA TRP A 575 8.86 4.98 -14.51
C TRP A 575 7.87 6.12 -14.28
N PHE A 576 6.59 5.90 -14.64
CA PHE A 576 5.52 6.86 -14.44
C PHE A 576 4.40 6.22 -13.67
N GLY A 577 4.16 6.70 -12.43
CA GLY A 577 2.97 6.42 -11.67
C GLY A 577 1.78 7.23 -12.20
N THR A 578 0.58 6.64 -12.24
CA THR A 578 -0.64 7.34 -12.68
C THR A 578 -1.75 7.21 -11.66
N LYS A 579 -2.67 8.16 -11.66
CA LYS A 579 -3.82 8.19 -10.76
C LYS A 579 -4.84 7.07 -11.00
N SER A 580 -4.92 6.51 -12.23
CA SER A 580 -5.99 5.57 -12.58
C SER A 580 -5.59 4.43 -13.52
N ASN A 581 -4.41 4.50 -14.12
CA ASN A 581 -3.96 3.54 -15.14
C ASN A 581 -2.71 2.76 -14.75
N GLY A 582 -2.43 2.63 -13.43
CA GLY A 582 -1.30 1.86 -12.93
C GLY A 582 0.04 2.53 -13.22
N ILE A 583 1.08 1.72 -13.46
CA ILE A 583 2.46 2.16 -13.62
C ILE A 583 3.00 1.79 -14.99
N TRP A 584 3.72 2.72 -15.59
CA TRP A 584 4.35 2.58 -16.90
C TRP A 584 5.86 2.65 -16.78
N LEU A 585 6.57 1.79 -17.52
CA LEU A 585 8.02 1.86 -17.71
C LEU A 585 8.32 2.08 -19.18
N PHE A 586 9.00 3.16 -19.48
CA PHE A 586 9.48 3.50 -20.80
C PHE A 586 11.00 3.45 -20.90
N SER A 587 11.51 3.39 -22.15
CA SER A 587 12.93 3.52 -22.46
C SER A 587 13.50 4.86 -21.98
N GLU A 588 14.82 4.99 -22.04
CA GLU A 588 15.60 6.20 -21.72
C GLU A 588 15.02 7.48 -22.37
N THR A 589 14.59 7.39 -23.63
CA THR A 589 14.02 8.52 -24.38
C THR A 589 12.50 8.69 -24.19
N GLY A 590 11.83 7.75 -23.52
CA GLY A 590 10.36 7.74 -23.40
C GLY A 590 9.60 7.32 -24.67
N GLU A 591 10.28 6.80 -25.69
CA GLU A 591 9.68 6.46 -26.99
C GLU A 591 9.26 5.00 -27.14
N GLU A 592 9.78 4.11 -26.29
CA GLU A 592 9.49 2.66 -26.30
C GLU A 592 8.90 2.23 -24.97
N LEU A 593 7.73 1.57 -25.01
CA LEU A 593 7.10 0.97 -23.84
C LEU A 593 7.81 -0.34 -23.48
N ILE A 594 8.27 -0.48 -22.23
CA ILE A 594 8.87 -1.70 -21.70
C ILE A 594 7.85 -2.51 -20.90
N TYR A 595 7.19 -1.87 -19.93
CA TYR A 595 6.12 -2.47 -19.13
C TYR A 595 4.97 -1.49 -18.89
N HIS A 596 3.77 -2.04 -18.80
CA HIS A 596 2.60 -1.37 -18.28
C HIS A 596 1.89 -2.33 -17.32
N PHE A 597 1.97 -2.04 -16.03
CA PHE A 597 1.37 -2.84 -14.97
C PHE A 597 0.08 -2.19 -14.46
N THR A 598 -0.96 -3.01 -14.39
CA THR A 598 -2.28 -2.67 -13.87
C THR A 598 -2.77 -3.77 -12.94
N ILE A 599 -3.85 -3.53 -12.20
CA ILE A 599 -4.50 -4.55 -11.37
C ILE A 599 -4.92 -5.81 -12.14
N ASN A 600 -5.07 -5.72 -13.48
CA ASN A 600 -5.55 -6.82 -14.33
C ASN A 600 -4.42 -7.72 -14.86
N ASN A 601 -3.19 -7.24 -14.90
CA ASN A 601 -2.06 -7.97 -15.49
C ASN A 601 -0.86 -8.09 -14.54
N SER A 602 -1.02 -7.66 -13.30
CA SER A 602 0.03 -7.69 -12.28
C SER A 602 -0.57 -7.81 -10.87
N PRO A 603 0.25 -8.11 -9.84
CA PRO A 603 -0.18 -8.10 -8.44
C PRO A 603 -0.47 -6.71 -7.87
N LEU A 604 -0.40 -5.63 -8.63
CA LEU A 604 -0.72 -4.28 -8.14
C LEU A 604 -2.04 -4.29 -7.34
N PRO A 605 -2.06 -3.70 -6.13
CA PRO A 605 -3.29 -3.62 -5.34
C PRO A 605 -4.27 -2.58 -5.88
N SER A 606 -3.77 -1.53 -6.52
CA SER A 606 -4.58 -0.47 -7.14
C SER A 606 -3.90 0.09 -8.39
N ASN A 607 -4.71 0.68 -9.28
CA ASN A 607 -4.21 1.48 -10.41
C ASN A 607 -3.91 2.94 -10.01
N ASN A 608 -4.30 3.36 -8.82
CA ASN A 608 -3.97 4.66 -8.27
C ASN A 608 -2.60 4.58 -7.57
N ILE A 609 -1.56 4.95 -8.31
CA ILE A 609 -0.20 5.01 -7.80
C ILE A 609 -0.04 6.34 -7.06
N LEU A 610 0.56 6.31 -5.87
CA LEU A 610 0.82 7.50 -5.08
C LEU A 610 2.27 7.96 -5.23
N SER A 611 3.24 7.06 -5.03
CA SER A 611 4.67 7.38 -5.15
C SER A 611 5.51 6.15 -5.49
N LEU A 612 6.76 6.39 -5.91
CA LEU A 612 7.72 5.39 -6.38
C LEU A 612 9.09 5.66 -5.74
N ALA A 613 9.73 4.63 -5.19
CA ALA A 613 11.14 4.70 -4.78
C ALA A 613 11.93 3.58 -5.43
N ILE A 614 13.03 3.90 -6.06
CA ILE A 614 13.87 2.94 -6.80
C ILE A 614 15.19 2.75 -6.07
N GLU A 615 15.42 1.54 -5.54
CA GLU A 615 16.69 1.19 -4.92
C GLU A 615 17.68 0.69 -6.00
N PRO A 616 18.75 1.44 -6.29
CA PRO A 616 19.54 1.24 -7.50
C PRO A 616 20.44 0.01 -7.46
N VAL A 617 20.79 -0.51 -6.27
CA VAL A 617 21.71 -1.66 -6.14
C VAL A 617 20.98 -2.98 -6.43
N SER A 618 19.79 -3.17 -5.89
CA SER A 618 18.98 -4.37 -6.11
C SER A 618 18.09 -4.28 -7.35
N GLY A 619 17.80 -3.06 -7.83
CA GLY A 619 16.82 -2.77 -8.86
C GLY A 619 15.37 -2.86 -8.35
N GLU A 620 15.16 -2.84 -7.04
CA GLU A 620 13.82 -2.89 -6.46
C GLU A 620 13.12 -1.55 -6.57
N VAL A 621 11.92 -1.55 -7.14
CA VAL A 621 11.01 -0.40 -7.26
C VAL A 621 9.91 -0.61 -6.23
N LEU A 622 9.89 0.17 -5.16
CA LEU A 622 8.76 0.23 -4.24
C LEU A 622 7.70 1.14 -4.83
N ILE A 623 6.47 0.66 -4.87
CA ILE A 623 5.31 1.31 -5.46
C ILE A 623 4.27 1.46 -4.36
N THR A 624 3.92 2.69 -4.00
CA THR A 624 2.83 2.96 -3.07
C THR A 624 1.53 3.20 -3.82
N THR A 625 0.43 2.73 -3.27
CA THR A 625 -0.92 2.91 -3.82
C THR A 625 -1.90 3.28 -2.72
N ASP A 626 -3.11 3.69 -3.06
CA ASP A 626 -4.19 3.92 -2.10
C ASP A 626 -4.71 2.64 -1.39
N LYS A 627 -4.12 1.47 -1.71
CA LYS A 627 -4.49 0.17 -1.13
C LYS A 627 -3.28 -0.65 -0.65
N GLY A 628 -2.20 0.02 -0.31
CA GLY A 628 -0.98 -0.61 0.17
C GLY A 628 0.19 -0.51 -0.79
N ALA A 629 1.36 -0.92 -0.32
CA ALA A 629 2.61 -0.88 -1.06
C ALA A 629 3.00 -2.26 -1.58
N ILE A 630 3.64 -2.26 -2.74
CA ILE A 630 4.19 -3.46 -3.37
C ILE A 630 5.55 -3.12 -3.99
N SER A 631 6.46 -4.08 -4.04
CA SER A 631 7.73 -3.90 -4.73
C SER A 631 7.80 -4.79 -5.97
N PHE A 632 8.40 -4.25 -7.02
CA PHE A 632 8.80 -4.98 -8.22
C PHE A 632 10.31 -4.96 -8.35
N ARG A 633 10.96 -6.11 -8.45
CA ARG A 633 12.40 -6.15 -8.71
C ARG A 633 12.66 -6.06 -10.21
N SER A 634 13.06 -4.88 -10.64
CA SER A 634 13.48 -4.60 -12.02
C SER A 634 14.80 -5.31 -12.37
N ASP A 635 15.12 -5.34 -13.65
CA ASP A 635 16.40 -5.80 -14.19
C ASP A 635 17.44 -4.68 -14.39
N ALA A 636 17.11 -3.44 -13.96
CA ALA A 636 18.05 -2.32 -13.98
C ALA A 636 18.71 -2.15 -12.61
N THR A 637 20.02 -2.26 -12.57
CA THR A 637 20.82 -2.08 -11.35
C THR A 637 22.02 -1.19 -11.63
N ILE A 638 22.49 -0.46 -10.60
CA ILE A 638 23.63 0.44 -10.75
C ILE A 638 24.85 -0.33 -11.22
N GLY A 639 25.55 0.19 -12.25
CA GLY A 639 26.75 -0.39 -12.82
C GLY A 639 28.00 0.40 -12.46
N THR A 640 29.15 -0.21 -12.66
CA THR A 640 30.47 0.39 -12.56
C THR A 640 31.17 0.38 -13.91
N ASP A 641 32.34 1.01 -14.00
CA ASP A 641 33.15 1.05 -15.23
C ASP A 641 33.88 -0.29 -15.49
N GLU A 642 33.83 -1.23 -14.53
CA GLU A 642 34.48 -2.53 -14.59
C GLU A 642 33.52 -3.66 -14.23
N HIS A 643 33.78 -4.89 -14.73
CA HIS A 643 33.08 -6.08 -14.26
C HIS A 643 33.47 -6.42 -12.82
N GLN A 644 32.48 -6.51 -11.91
CA GLN A 644 32.73 -6.78 -10.50
C GLN A 644 31.87 -7.93 -9.99
N ASN A 645 32.51 -9.00 -9.47
CA ASN A 645 31.81 -10.13 -8.85
C ASN A 645 30.71 -10.74 -9.74
N VAL A 646 30.96 -10.90 -11.04
CA VAL A 646 29.94 -11.38 -11.99
C VAL A 646 29.39 -12.71 -11.52
N LYS A 647 28.06 -12.75 -11.36
CA LYS A 647 27.30 -13.94 -10.97
C LYS A 647 26.28 -14.28 -12.03
N VAL A 648 26.03 -15.58 -12.18
CA VAL A 648 24.99 -16.13 -13.07
C VAL A 648 24.07 -17.03 -12.25
N TYR A 649 22.79 -16.76 -12.25
CA TYR A 649 21.83 -17.59 -11.53
C TYR A 649 20.44 -17.64 -12.21
N PRO A 650 19.69 -18.77 -12.05
CA PRO A 650 20.19 -20.02 -11.51
C PRO A 650 21.28 -20.63 -12.42
N ASN A 651 22.28 -21.24 -11.80
CA ASN A 651 23.32 -21.97 -12.53
C ASN A 651 23.80 -23.17 -11.67
N PRO A 652 23.47 -24.41 -12.04
CA PRO A 652 22.81 -24.83 -13.28
C PRO A 652 21.32 -24.47 -13.37
N VAL A 653 20.82 -24.34 -14.60
CA VAL A 653 19.42 -24.12 -14.92
C VAL A 653 18.68 -25.45 -15.02
N ALA A 654 17.70 -25.69 -14.14
CA ALA A 654 16.92 -26.92 -14.15
C ALA A 654 15.97 -27.01 -15.37
N PRO A 655 15.61 -28.21 -15.85
CA PRO A 655 14.70 -28.39 -17.00
C PRO A 655 13.31 -27.73 -16.79
N SER A 656 12.82 -27.77 -15.56
CA SER A 656 11.52 -27.16 -15.17
C SER A 656 11.57 -25.66 -14.99
N TYR A 657 12.76 -25.03 -14.98
CA TYR A 657 12.89 -23.60 -14.78
C TYR A 657 12.47 -22.82 -16.03
N THR A 658 11.49 -21.96 -15.89
CA THR A 658 10.93 -21.12 -16.97
C THR A 658 11.21 -19.62 -16.79
N GLY A 659 11.84 -19.24 -15.66
CA GLY A 659 12.18 -17.85 -15.35
C GLY A 659 13.39 -17.32 -16.12
N GLN A 660 13.85 -16.14 -15.75
CA GLN A 660 15.01 -15.47 -16.34
C GLN A 660 16.32 -15.99 -15.72
N ILE A 661 17.30 -16.22 -16.56
CA ILE A 661 18.69 -16.44 -16.17
C ILE A 661 19.32 -15.06 -16.05
N VAL A 662 19.75 -14.72 -14.85
CA VAL A 662 20.27 -13.40 -14.51
C VAL A 662 21.81 -13.44 -14.55
N ILE A 663 22.41 -12.42 -15.14
CA ILE A 663 23.85 -12.16 -15.15
C ILE A 663 24.04 -10.78 -14.53
N GLU A 664 24.55 -10.71 -13.31
CA GLU A 664 24.75 -9.45 -12.56
C GLU A 664 26.23 -9.16 -12.31
N GLY A 665 26.58 -7.93 -11.93
CA GLY A 665 27.95 -7.49 -11.68
C GLY A 665 28.71 -7.16 -12.98
N LEU A 666 27.98 -6.86 -14.04
CA LEU A 666 28.52 -6.46 -15.33
C LEU A 666 28.97 -4.98 -15.31
N VAL A 667 29.88 -4.62 -16.21
CA VAL A 667 30.15 -3.23 -16.52
C VAL A 667 28.85 -2.55 -17.03
N ASN A 668 28.66 -1.27 -16.71
CA ASN A 668 27.46 -0.54 -17.04
C ASN A 668 27.09 -0.66 -18.52
N ASN A 669 25.83 -1.05 -18.78
CA ASN A 669 25.26 -1.21 -20.12
C ASN A 669 26.06 -2.15 -21.05
N ALA A 670 26.67 -3.19 -20.51
CA ALA A 670 27.45 -4.17 -21.25
C ALA A 670 26.69 -4.83 -22.40
N GLN A 671 27.41 -5.13 -23.49
CA GLN A 671 26.92 -5.94 -24.59
C GLN A 671 27.28 -7.40 -24.38
N LEU A 672 26.30 -8.30 -24.39
CA LEU A 672 26.51 -9.71 -24.14
C LEU A 672 26.22 -10.56 -25.38
N LYS A 673 27.14 -11.47 -25.69
CA LYS A 673 26.94 -12.53 -26.69
C LYS A 673 26.95 -13.90 -26.00
N ILE A 674 25.84 -14.59 -26.11
CA ILE A 674 25.68 -15.94 -25.59
C ILE A 674 25.91 -16.93 -26.74
N THR A 675 26.86 -17.85 -26.56
CA THR A 675 27.22 -18.85 -27.58
C THR A 675 27.15 -20.24 -27.01
N ASP A 676 27.08 -21.24 -27.87
CA ASP A 676 27.40 -22.62 -27.49
C ASP A 676 28.94 -22.84 -27.36
N VAL A 677 29.35 -24.01 -26.92
CA VAL A 677 30.77 -24.32 -26.74
C VAL A 677 31.58 -24.33 -28.04
N SER A 678 30.94 -24.36 -29.21
CA SER A 678 31.60 -24.26 -30.51
C SER A 678 31.81 -22.79 -30.94
N GLY A 679 31.28 -21.82 -30.19
CA GLY A 679 31.33 -20.40 -30.50
C GLY A 679 30.18 -19.92 -31.39
N LYS A 680 29.18 -20.78 -31.70
CA LYS A 680 28.01 -20.38 -32.47
C LYS A 680 27.14 -19.48 -31.62
N LEU A 681 26.79 -18.30 -32.16
CA LEU A 681 25.90 -17.33 -31.52
C LEU A 681 24.51 -17.92 -31.28
N VAL A 682 24.04 -17.82 -30.04
CA VAL A 682 22.72 -18.26 -29.58
C VAL A 682 21.80 -17.08 -29.31
N LYS A 683 22.29 -16.04 -28.63
CA LYS A 683 21.54 -14.84 -28.30
C LYS A 683 22.46 -13.65 -28.08
N GLU A 684 21.99 -12.47 -28.38
CA GLU A 684 22.58 -11.20 -27.95
C GLU A 684 21.63 -10.53 -26.97
N VAL A 685 22.16 -10.01 -25.87
CA VAL A 685 21.43 -9.25 -24.85
C VAL A 685 22.26 -8.05 -24.43
N ARG A 686 21.62 -7.01 -23.96
CA ARG A 686 22.26 -5.84 -23.36
C ARG A 686 21.96 -5.83 -21.87
N ALA A 687 22.91 -5.43 -21.05
CA ALA A 687 22.68 -5.17 -19.65
C ALA A 687 21.93 -3.84 -19.47
N ASN A 688 21.04 -3.80 -18.50
CA ASN A 688 20.39 -2.59 -17.99
C ASN A 688 21.17 -2.18 -16.73
N GLY A 689 22.02 -1.15 -16.85
CA GLY A 689 23.02 -0.91 -15.83
C GLY A 689 24.01 -2.11 -15.74
N SER A 690 24.08 -2.78 -14.58
CA SER A 690 25.00 -3.93 -14.36
C SER A 690 24.35 -5.30 -14.49
N THR A 691 23.06 -5.40 -14.83
CA THR A 691 22.31 -6.66 -14.90
C THR A 691 21.80 -6.95 -16.30
N ALA A 692 22.05 -8.17 -16.80
CA ALA A 692 21.44 -8.68 -18.02
C ALA A 692 20.58 -9.91 -17.71
N ILE A 693 19.50 -10.07 -18.47
CA ILE A 693 18.59 -11.22 -18.34
C ILE A 693 18.50 -12.02 -19.63
N TRP A 694 18.40 -13.34 -19.51
CA TRP A 694 18.20 -14.25 -20.62
C TRP A 694 17.16 -15.32 -20.30
N ASN A 695 16.17 -15.46 -21.15
CA ASN A 695 15.08 -16.44 -20.96
C ASN A 695 15.43 -17.88 -21.40
N GLY A 696 16.71 -18.18 -21.68
CA GLY A 696 17.14 -19.51 -22.15
C GLY A 696 16.63 -19.87 -23.54
N ARG A 697 16.38 -18.88 -24.41
CA ARG A 697 15.93 -19.07 -25.80
C ARG A 697 16.94 -18.51 -26.80
N ASP A 698 16.99 -19.12 -27.97
CA ASP A 698 17.88 -18.72 -29.06
C ASP A 698 17.30 -17.54 -29.89
N LEU A 699 18.01 -17.14 -30.94
CA LEU A 699 17.58 -16.09 -31.87
C LEU A 699 16.23 -16.36 -32.54
N ASN A 700 15.81 -17.64 -32.65
CA ASN A 700 14.52 -18.05 -33.20
C ASN A 700 13.44 -18.21 -32.12
N ASN A 701 13.71 -17.76 -30.89
CA ASN A 701 12.84 -17.90 -29.72
C ASN A 701 12.56 -19.36 -29.30
N ALA A 702 13.39 -20.33 -29.75
CA ALA A 702 13.31 -21.73 -29.33
C ALA A 702 14.12 -21.96 -28.05
N ARG A 703 13.59 -22.80 -27.13
CA ARG A 703 14.32 -23.20 -25.92
C ARG A 703 15.64 -23.87 -26.32
N VAL A 704 16.73 -23.42 -25.73
CA VAL A 704 18.05 -24.03 -25.99
C VAL A 704 18.16 -25.44 -25.38
N LYS A 705 19.01 -26.30 -25.96
CA LYS A 705 19.22 -27.66 -25.48
C LYS A 705 20.07 -27.69 -24.22
N SER A 706 20.00 -28.80 -23.48
CA SER A 706 20.92 -29.07 -22.37
C SER A 706 22.36 -28.98 -22.84
N GLY A 707 23.18 -28.28 -22.07
CA GLY A 707 24.59 -28.06 -22.45
C GLY A 707 25.21 -26.88 -21.69
N VAL A 708 26.43 -26.56 -22.04
CA VAL A 708 27.17 -25.41 -21.54
C VAL A 708 27.11 -24.30 -22.57
N TYR A 709 26.78 -23.09 -22.10
CA TYR A 709 26.76 -21.87 -22.89
C TYR A 709 27.79 -20.90 -22.33
N LEU A 710 28.47 -20.17 -23.22
CA LEU A 710 29.44 -19.14 -22.86
C LEU A 710 28.81 -17.78 -23.06
N VAL A 711 28.97 -16.93 -22.06
CA VAL A 711 28.55 -15.53 -22.10
C VAL A 711 29.77 -14.66 -22.24
N PHE A 712 29.92 -14.02 -23.37
CA PHE A 712 30.94 -13.00 -23.61
C PHE A 712 30.32 -11.64 -23.36
N SER A 713 30.85 -10.91 -22.39
CA SER A 713 30.41 -9.55 -22.05
C SER A 713 31.53 -8.57 -22.39
N ALA A 714 31.15 -7.42 -22.93
CA ALA A 714 32.06 -6.32 -23.21
C ALA A 714 31.41 -4.97 -22.90
N SER A 715 32.21 -3.99 -22.44
CA SER A 715 31.85 -2.58 -22.40
C SER A 715 31.54 -2.04 -23.81
N GLN A 716 30.90 -0.89 -23.89
CA GLN A 716 30.55 -0.27 -25.18
C GLN A 716 31.79 0.06 -26.04
N ASP A 717 32.90 0.43 -25.41
CA ASP A 717 34.19 0.70 -26.07
C ASP A 717 35.02 -0.57 -26.31
N GLY A 718 34.59 -1.73 -25.75
CA GLY A 718 35.25 -3.02 -25.88
C GLY A 718 36.53 -3.18 -25.06
N LEU A 719 36.84 -2.23 -24.15
CA LEU A 719 38.06 -2.28 -23.33
C LEU A 719 37.92 -3.26 -22.16
N GLU A 720 36.75 -3.28 -21.54
CA GLU A 720 36.41 -4.22 -20.48
C GLU A 720 35.71 -5.44 -21.05
N THR A 721 36.23 -6.64 -20.75
CA THR A 721 35.64 -7.91 -21.23
C THR A 721 35.59 -8.97 -20.13
N TYR A 722 34.56 -9.79 -20.13
CA TYR A 722 34.39 -10.89 -19.19
C TYR A 722 33.76 -12.10 -19.86
N VAL A 723 34.10 -13.31 -19.37
CA VAL A 723 33.49 -14.54 -19.85
C VAL A 723 32.91 -15.36 -18.70
N ALA A 724 31.60 -15.58 -18.75
CA ALA A 724 30.86 -16.42 -17.80
C ALA A 724 30.40 -17.72 -18.48
N LYS A 725 29.94 -18.68 -17.66
CA LYS A 725 29.39 -19.98 -18.10
C LYS A 725 28.00 -20.19 -17.54
N ILE A 726 27.11 -20.71 -18.38
CA ILE A 726 25.77 -21.13 -18.00
C ILE A 726 25.63 -22.60 -18.28
N VAL A 727 25.19 -23.39 -17.30
CA VAL A 727 24.91 -24.81 -17.46
C VAL A 727 23.40 -25.00 -17.50
N ILE A 728 22.88 -25.54 -18.59
CA ILE A 728 21.47 -25.91 -18.75
C ILE A 728 21.34 -27.42 -18.74
N ILE A 729 20.52 -27.95 -17.82
CA ILE A 729 20.33 -29.39 -17.61
C ILE A 729 19.18 -29.92 -18.47
#